data_9d40c95c23572dd5de6aa48fe9a3afda
#
_entry.id   9d40c95c23572dd5de6aa48fe9a3afda
#
_cell.length_a   1.000
_cell.length_b   1.000
_cell.length_c   1.000
_cell.angle_alpha   90.00
_cell.angle_beta   90.00
_cell.angle_gamma   90.00
#
_symmetry.space_group_name_H-M   'P 1'
#
loop_
_entity.id
_entity.type
_entity.pdbx_description
1 polymer ?
#
loop_
_entity_poly.entity_id
_entity_poly.type
_entity_poly.pdbx_seq_one_letter_code
_entity_poly.pdbx_strand_id
1 'polypeptide(L)'
;MTRLISTTDVRKSTCLAFCIAAILSGPAFADGTAAAAVAASSDSTAASAPQTQNAQNLGAVQVTGTATASEIAPTQGSTIAIQPQSIIGDLYLRENVAATGDYTDAISISPSVYSVAPNGPGLMEASEVAIRGFQDGQYNVTFDGIPWGDSNDFTHHSTSYFTNQDTGGIIVDRGPGTASTLGNATFGGTVAVDSRTPSDTFSVSPYLSFGSWDTQVQGIELNTGAIPQTGGTTAFVNVQNSSSDGYLTYAGQRRQNVFAKVVQPIGDNTTLTFVGMYNNINQYVPLGETRAQINQYGPNYGLSNNPDSQNYYRYNRDEINTYFGYVALHSAFDGWTIDNKLYTLSYNHFGWNGEDPNGETPNGTVYSPTDVPGQDMRNSYTSWGDIFRISKEVGPGEIRTGFWYDYQTNLRWQNEVDDTLNFAPNGVPASAAVDRYMTDTLKTFQPFVEYNWNITDTAWLTGGVKYADFERDINAIVNQKTGEPLDYSKDWNKLLPSLAAHWQFTSDWTAYAQWAKGFLAPNLNTFYTVNPLSSSDLKPEQTVNRQIGTTWNDDRLTLSADVYSIDFNNLISSRNIGGVTNFFNEGGAIYRGFETEGTYVLGSGFSVYGNGSLNRSTDKTTNDWVPDAPHKTAALGLIYREGPFYASLIDKFVGHTFGDTGNSQPIGGYAITNFATSYTFVHDMGEMKNIKIGMQVNNIFDNKSIDFLAGYTAEDNTPLYFTIPERSYELTLSAKFF
;
A
#
# COMPACT_ATOMS: atom_id res chain seq x y z
N MET A 1 -44.32 -5.46 -6.87
CA MET A 1 -44.63 -4.41 -5.93
C MET A 1 -43.46 -3.43 -5.93
N THR A 2 -43.75 -2.21 -6.23
CA THR A 2 -42.84 -1.13 -6.62
C THR A 2 -41.86 -0.76 -5.50
N ARG A 3 -40.57 -0.95 -5.72
CA ARG A 3 -39.52 -0.40 -4.82
C ARG A 3 -39.31 1.07 -5.15
N LEU A 4 -39.54 1.92 -4.18
CA LEU A 4 -39.12 3.32 -4.20
C LEU A 4 -37.60 3.41 -4.20
N ILE A 5 -37.06 3.93 -5.29
CA ILE A 5 -35.64 4.31 -5.40
C ILE A 5 -35.46 5.58 -4.55
N SER A 6 -34.56 5.54 -3.59
CA SER A 6 -34.25 6.68 -2.72
C SER A 6 -33.62 7.81 -3.55
N THR A 7 -34.15 9.03 -3.38
CA THR A 7 -33.75 10.24 -4.12
C THR A 7 -32.34 10.75 -3.78
N THR A 8 -31.60 10.08 -2.91
CA THR A 8 -30.22 10.42 -2.53
C THR A 8 -29.19 9.91 -3.53
N ASP A 9 -29.43 8.80 -4.23
CA ASP A 9 -28.46 8.23 -5.17
C ASP A 9 -28.40 8.98 -6.51
N VAL A 10 -29.49 9.64 -6.90
CA VAL A 10 -29.56 10.42 -8.16
C VAL A 10 -28.74 11.72 -8.09
N ARG A 11 -28.56 12.31 -6.90
CA ARG A 11 -27.80 13.56 -6.75
C ARG A 11 -26.27 13.36 -6.79
N LYS A 12 -25.77 12.20 -6.38
CA LYS A 12 -24.32 11.89 -6.41
C LYS A 12 -23.82 11.59 -7.82
N SER A 13 -24.63 10.89 -8.62
CA SER A 13 -24.29 10.60 -10.03
C SER A 13 -24.32 11.85 -10.92
N THR A 14 -25.12 12.86 -10.58
CA THR A 14 -25.25 14.08 -11.39
C THR A 14 -24.05 15.03 -11.22
N CYS A 15 -23.41 15.07 -10.06
CA CYS A 15 -22.20 15.88 -9.86
C CYS A 15 -20.98 15.32 -10.63
N LEU A 16 -20.84 13.98 -10.71
CA LEU A 16 -19.74 13.36 -11.44
C LEU A 16 -19.88 13.53 -12.95
N ALA A 17 -21.12 13.46 -13.46
CA ALA A 17 -21.41 13.71 -14.88
C ALA A 17 -21.14 15.18 -15.28
N PHE A 18 -21.27 16.15 -14.37
CA PHE A 18 -21.01 17.55 -14.66
C PHE A 18 -19.51 17.88 -14.76
N CYS A 19 -18.65 17.19 -14.00
CA CYS A 19 -17.20 17.35 -14.11
C CYS A 19 -16.66 16.74 -15.42
N ILE A 20 -17.21 15.61 -15.88
CA ILE A 20 -16.78 14.99 -17.15
C ILE A 20 -17.31 15.78 -18.35
N ALA A 21 -18.52 16.33 -18.28
CA ALA A 21 -19.10 17.14 -19.37
C ALA A 21 -18.38 18.51 -19.54
N ALA A 22 -17.81 19.08 -18.48
CA ALA A 22 -17.05 20.33 -18.55
C ALA A 22 -15.69 20.18 -19.25
N ILE A 23 -15.14 18.97 -19.30
CA ILE A 23 -13.87 18.66 -19.99
C ILE A 23 -14.11 18.39 -21.50
N LEU A 24 -15.31 17.96 -21.89
CA LEU A 24 -15.64 17.57 -23.26
C LEU A 24 -16.33 18.67 -24.10
N SER A 25 -16.71 19.82 -23.51
CA SER A 25 -17.38 20.92 -24.21
C SER A 25 -16.45 22.11 -24.47
N GLY A 26 -15.36 21.91 -25.19
CA GLY A 26 -14.60 22.99 -25.83
C GLY A 26 -15.15 23.29 -27.22
N PRO A 27 -15.24 24.58 -27.66
CA PRO A 27 -15.82 24.91 -28.96
C PRO A 27 -14.92 24.50 -30.11
N ALA A 28 -15.51 23.80 -31.07
CA ALA A 28 -14.90 23.52 -32.36
C ALA A 28 -14.72 24.82 -33.14
N PHE A 29 -13.49 25.16 -33.52
CA PHE A 29 -13.19 26.13 -34.58
C PHE A 29 -12.18 25.52 -35.55
N ALA A 30 -12.53 25.67 -36.80
CA ALA A 30 -11.85 25.14 -37.96
C ALA A 30 -10.76 26.10 -38.50
N ASP A 31 -9.81 25.44 -39.16
CA ASP A 31 -8.92 25.90 -40.24
C ASP A 31 -8.07 27.18 -40.14
N GLY A 32 -6.79 26.95 -40.44
CA GLY A 32 -5.92 28.00 -40.92
C GLY A 32 -4.42 27.73 -41.00
N THR A 33 -4.01 26.95 -42.03
CA THR A 33 -2.72 27.09 -42.78
C THR A 33 -1.36 27.14 -42.10
N ALA A 34 -0.51 26.28 -42.61
CA ALA A 34 0.92 26.04 -42.38
C ALA A 34 1.85 27.27 -42.55
N ALA A 35 2.95 27.29 -41.83
CA ALA A 35 4.23 27.79 -42.32
C ALA A 35 5.40 27.07 -41.61
N ALA A 36 6.47 26.85 -42.41
CA ALA A 36 7.57 25.93 -42.19
C ALA A 36 8.69 26.43 -41.28
N ALA A 37 9.34 25.44 -40.69
CA ALA A 37 10.75 25.27 -40.34
C ALA A 37 11.74 26.43 -40.33
N VAL A 38 12.55 26.51 -39.23
CA VAL A 38 14.03 26.58 -39.34
C VAL A 38 14.65 25.94 -38.11
N ALA A 39 15.56 25.02 -38.36
CA ALA A 39 16.45 24.42 -37.36
C ALA A 39 17.60 25.37 -37.05
N ALA A 40 17.97 25.49 -35.78
CA ALA A 40 19.25 25.97 -35.36
C ALA A 40 19.77 25.17 -34.18
N SER A 41 20.84 24.43 -34.45
CA SER A 41 21.68 23.75 -33.45
C SER A 41 22.51 24.79 -32.67
N SER A 42 22.53 24.65 -31.34
CA SER A 42 23.65 25.23 -30.57
C SER A 42 23.96 24.28 -29.39
N ASP A 43 25.13 23.66 -29.49
CA ASP A 43 25.83 23.04 -28.36
C ASP A 43 26.00 24.04 -27.21
N SER A 44 25.57 23.66 -26.02
CA SER A 44 26.12 24.21 -24.79
C SER A 44 26.13 23.12 -23.73
N THR A 45 27.32 22.64 -23.43
CA THR A 45 27.65 21.85 -22.23
C THR A 45 27.34 22.71 -20.99
N ALA A 46 26.25 22.37 -20.33
CA ALA A 46 25.95 22.82 -18.98
C ALA A 46 26.08 21.64 -18.02
N ALA A 47 26.92 21.82 -16.99
CA ALA A 47 27.11 20.87 -15.92
C ALA A 47 25.76 20.63 -15.22
N SER A 48 25.36 19.35 -15.14
CA SER A 48 24.15 18.94 -14.45
C SER A 48 24.30 19.14 -12.94
N ALA A 49 23.45 19.99 -12.36
CA ALA A 49 23.24 20.07 -10.93
C ALA A 49 22.64 18.77 -10.39
N PRO A 50 22.90 18.39 -9.12
CA PRO A 50 22.35 17.17 -8.53
C PRO A 50 20.83 17.24 -8.50
N GLN A 51 20.18 16.30 -9.17
CA GLN A 51 18.73 16.18 -9.22
C GLN A 51 18.20 15.80 -7.83
N THR A 52 17.39 16.67 -7.26
CA THR A 52 16.43 16.32 -6.20
C THR A 52 15.66 15.05 -6.59
N GLN A 53 15.35 14.20 -5.60
CA GLN A 53 14.48 13.01 -5.78
C GLN A 53 13.11 13.43 -6.33
N ASN A 54 13.04 13.70 -7.60
CA ASN A 54 11.83 13.65 -8.38
C ASN A 54 11.69 12.19 -8.83
N ALA A 55 10.52 11.59 -8.58
CA ALA A 55 10.16 10.33 -9.24
C ALA A 55 10.66 10.39 -10.68
N GLN A 56 11.57 9.51 -11.04
CA GLN A 56 12.05 9.46 -12.41
C GLN A 56 10.81 9.23 -13.28
N ASN A 57 10.52 10.17 -14.15
CA ASN A 57 9.55 10.00 -15.22
C ASN A 57 10.06 8.85 -16.09
N LEU A 58 9.60 7.64 -15.78
CA LEU A 58 9.82 6.47 -16.64
C LEU A 58 8.89 6.67 -17.85
N GLY A 59 9.34 7.53 -18.77
CA GLY A 59 8.64 7.82 -20.00
C GLY A 59 8.29 6.52 -20.75
N ALA A 60 7.19 6.53 -21.49
CA ALA A 60 6.83 5.44 -22.37
C ALA A 60 7.99 5.12 -23.32
N VAL A 61 8.71 4.02 -23.05
CA VAL A 61 9.89 3.61 -23.81
C VAL A 61 9.44 3.07 -25.15
N GLN A 62 9.73 3.81 -26.22
CA GLN A 62 9.70 3.28 -27.57
C GLN A 62 10.95 2.40 -27.76
N VAL A 63 10.79 1.09 -27.58
CA VAL A 63 11.90 0.13 -27.67
C VAL A 63 12.35 -0.03 -29.12
N THR A 64 13.44 0.63 -29.46
CA THR A 64 14.19 0.40 -30.72
C THR A 64 15.60 -0.18 -30.49
N GLY A 65 15.89 -0.63 -29.27
CA GLY A 65 17.18 -1.21 -28.85
C GLY A 65 17.02 -2.41 -27.92
N THR A 66 18.13 -3.02 -27.52
CA THR A 66 18.17 -4.06 -26.48
C THR A 66 17.79 -3.40 -25.15
N ALA A 67 16.76 -3.91 -24.46
CA ALA A 67 16.34 -3.38 -23.16
C ALA A 67 17.48 -3.49 -22.13
N THR A 68 17.68 -2.45 -21.33
CA THR A 68 18.67 -2.41 -20.25
C THR A 68 18.23 -3.27 -19.05
N ALA A 69 19.18 -3.60 -18.18
CA ALA A 69 18.89 -4.34 -16.95
C ALA A 69 17.87 -3.58 -16.06
N SER A 70 18.00 -2.27 -15.99
CA SER A 70 17.11 -1.39 -15.23
C SER A 70 15.66 -1.38 -15.75
N GLU A 71 15.46 -1.41 -17.07
CA GLU A 71 14.12 -1.43 -17.68
C GLU A 71 13.37 -2.76 -17.54
N ILE A 72 14.12 -3.85 -17.30
CA ILE A 72 13.57 -5.22 -17.25
C ILE A 72 13.45 -5.75 -15.82
N ALA A 73 14.20 -5.16 -14.89
CA ALA A 73 14.26 -5.62 -13.49
C ALA A 73 12.88 -5.59 -12.82
N PRO A 74 12.41 -6.69 -12.22
CA PRO A 74 11.24 -6.66 -11.32
C PRO A 74 11.43 -5.70 -10.16
N THR A 75 12.61 -5.72 -9.53
CA THR A 75 13.03 -4.73 -8.53
C THR A 75 14.51 -4.35 -8.76
N GLN A 76 14.86 -3.14 -8.35
CA GLN A 76 16.23 -2.65 -8.42
C GLN A 76 16.53 -1.59 -7.36
N GLY A 77 17.79 -1.51 -6.91
CA GLY A 77 18.25 -0.40 -6.09
C GLY A 77 18.56 0.85 -6.94
N SER A 78 18.55 2.02 -6.29
CA SER A 78 18.93 3.29 -6.91
C SER A 78 20.39 3.64 -6.63
N THR A 79 21.11 4.15 -7.65
CA THR A 79 22.49 4.65 -7.48
C THR A 79 22.56 5.97 -6.71
N ILE A 80 21.44 6.63 -6.41
CA ILE A 80 21.37 7.82 -5.56
C ILE A 80 20.77 7.50 -4.18
N ALA A 81 20.46 6.24 -3.88
CA ALA A 81 19.90 5.83 -2.62
C ALA A 81 20.84 6.13 -1.44
N ILE A 82 20.26 6.50 -0.32
CA ILE A 82 20.94 6.74 0.96
C ILE A 82 20.53 5.71 2.02
N GLN A 83 19.66 4.78 1.64
CA GLN A 83 19.14 3.66 2.43
C GLN A 83 18.77 2.50 1.51
N PRO A 84 18.59 1.26 2.02
CA PRO A 84 18.10 0.14 1.23
C PRO A 84 16.77 0.43 0.56
N GLN A 85 16.72 0.22 -0.76
CA GLN A 85 15.58 0.60 -1.58
C GLN A 85 15.36 -0.43 -2.68
N SER A 86 14.09 -0.79 -2.94
CA SER A 86 13.67 -1.56 -4.10
C SER A 86 12.68 -0.73 -4.92
N ILE A 87 13.01 -0.45 -6.18
CA ILE A 87 12.14 0.25 -7.12
C ILE A 87 11.44 -0.79 -7.99
N ILE A 88 10.12 -0.75 -8.04
CA ILE A 88 9.25 -1.58 -8.87
C ILE A 88 8.68 -0.70 -9.97
N GLY A 89 9.08 -0.95 -11.21
CA GLY A 89 8.69 -0.13 -12.35
C GLY A 89 7.39 -0.56 -13.02
N ASP A 90 6.87 0.31 -13.89
CA ASP A 90 5.62 0.11 -14.64
C ASP A 90 5.59 -1.20 -15.44
N LEU A 91 6.74 -1.66 -16.00
CA LEU A 91 6.79 -2.93 -16.72
C LEU A 91 6.38 -4.11 -15.83
N TYR A 92 6.95 -4.21 -14.61
CA TYR A 92 6.59 -5.29 -13.69
C TYR A 92 5.12 -5.20 -13.27
N LEU A 93 4.64 -4.01 -12.94
CA LEU A 93 3.24 -3.77 -12.58
C LEU A 93 2.27 -4.20 -13.67
N ARG A 94 2.60 -3.93 -14.94
CA ARG A 94 1.71 -4.22 -16.09
C ARG A 94 1.78 -5.63 -16.62
N GLU A 95 2.86 -6.35 -16.34
CA GLU A 95 3.06 -7.70 -16.87
C GLU A 95 2.87 -8.79 -15.82
N ASN A 96 3.16 -8.51 -14.54
CA ASN A 96 3.23 -9.54 -13.52
C ASN A 96 2.23 -9.37 -12.37
N VAL A 97 1.66 -8.18 -12.17
CA VAL A 97 0.63 -7.95 -11.14
C VAL A 97 -0.74 -8.12 -11.76
N ALA A 98 -1.61 -8.88 -11.10
CA ALA A 98 -2.97 -9.14 -11.56
C ALA A 98 -3.77 -7.84 -11.76
N ALA A 99 -4.76 -7.84 -12.66
CA ALA A 99 -5.59 -6.67 -12.90
C ALA A 99 -6.45 -6.26 -11.68
N THR A 100 -6.73 -7.19 -10.77
CA THR A 100 -7.36 -6.94 -9.47
C THR A 100 -6.37 -6.49 -8.39
N GLY A 101 -5.06 -6.75 -8.59
CA GLY A 101 -4.01 -6.57 -7.60
C GLY A 101 -3.84 -5.15 -7.09
N ASP A 102 -3.24 -5.04 -5.93
CA ASP A 102 -2.90 -3.79 -5.27
C ASP A 102 -1.37 -3.67 -5.02
N TYR A 103 -0.97 -2.65 -4.27
CA TYR A 103 0.45 -2.40 -4.00
C TYR A 103 1.11 -3.53 -3.19
N THR A 104 0.37 -4.27 -2.37
CA THR A 104 0.91 -5.37 -1.54
C THR A 104 1.31 -6.57 -2.38
N ASP A 105 0.54 -6.88 -3.42
CA ASP A 105 0.88 -7.89 -4.42
C ASP A 105 2.17 -7.50 -5.15
N ALA A 106 2.27 -6.22 -5.54
CA ALA A 106 3.43 -5.72 -6.26
C ALA A 106 4.73 -5.77 -5.42
N ILE A 107 4.68 -5.34 -4.15
CA ILE A 107 5.87 -5.32 -3.29
C ILE A 107 6.30 -6.69 -2.79
N SER A 108 5.44 -7.71 -2.87
CA SER A 108 5.70 -9.07 -2.40
C SER A 108 6.97 -9.69 -3.01
N ILE A 109 7.38 -9.24 -4.21
CA ILE A 109 8.60 -9.68 -4.88
C ILE A 109 9.88 -9.20 -4.18
N SER A 110 9.84 -8.08 -3.45
CA SER A 110 11.01 -7.44 -2.85
C SER A 110 11.69 -8.32 -1.79
N PRO A 111 13.01 -8.15 -1.54
CA PRO A 111 13.69 -8.86 -0.46
C PRO A 111 13.12 -8.44 0.91
N SER A 112 13.08 -9.38 1.86
CA SER A 112 12.54 -9.21 3.22
C SER A 112 11.08 -8.78 3.30
N VAL A 113 10.33 -8.88 2.20
CA VAL A 113 8.88 -8.63 2.18
C VAL A 113 8.14 -9.95 2.20
N TYR A 114 7.16 -10.03 3.10
CA TYR A 114 6.19 -11.11 3.27
C TYR A 114 4.79 -10.53 3.14
N SER A 115 3.95 -11.09 2.30
CA SER A 115 2.58 -10.63 2.03
C SER A 115 1.64 -11.82 1.91
N VAL A 116 0.48 -11.72 2.52
CA VAL A 116 -0.56 -12.76 2.56
C VAL A 116 -1.86 -12.23 1.97
N ALA A 117 -2.24 -12.75 0.81
CA ALA A 117 -3.48 -12.45 0.11
C ALA A 117 -4.36 -13.71 0.02
N PRO A 118 -5.07 -14.09 1.11
CA PRO A 118 -5.66 -15.43 1.24
C PRO A 118 -6.82 -15.69 0.29
N ASN A 119 -7.46 -14.66 -0.25
CA ASN A 119 -8.58 -14.78 -1.21
C ASN A 119 -8.13 -14.62 -2.67
N GLY A 120 -6.83 -14.41 -2.91
CA GLY A 120 -6.23 -14.08 -4.21
C GLY A 120 -5.88 -12.61 -4.35
N PRO A 121 -5.04 -12.24 -5.35
CA PRO A 121 -4.50 -10.89 -5.51
C PRO A 121 -5.59 -9.80 -5.57
N GLY A 122 -5.55 -8.84 -4.62
CA GLY A 122 -6.49 -7.72 -4.53
C GLY A 122 -7.96 -8.08 -4.31
N LEU A 123 -8.30 -9.35 -4.04
CA LEU A 123 -9.69 -9.83 -3.87
C LEU A 123 -10.18 -9.81 -2.41
N MET A 124 -9.33 -9.44 -1.51
CA MET A 124 -9.59 -9.13 -0.10
C MET A 124 -8.40 -8.29 0.38
N GLU A 125 -8.57 -7.50 1.43
CA GLU A 125 -7.46 -6.84 2.09
C GLU A 125 -6.39 -7.87 2.48
N ALA A 126 -5.11 -7.52 2.28
CA ALA A 126 -4.01 -8.39 2.68
C ALA A 126 -4.09 -8.68 4.19
N SER A 127 -4.08 -9.95 4.56
CA SER A 127 -4.18 -10.36 5.98
C SER A 127 -2.92 -10.02 6.75
N GLU A 128 -1.77 -9.96 6.09
CA GLU A 128 -0.51 -9.50 6.66
C GLU A 128 0.40 -8.98 5.54
N VAL A 129 1.11 -7.91 5.81
CA VAL A 129 2.25 -7.44 5.03
C VAL A 129 3.35 -7.02 5.97
N ALA A 130 4.46 -7.73 5.95
CA ALA A 130 5.60 -7.44 6.81
C ALA A 130 6.85 -7.09 5.98
N ILE A 131 7.57 -6.05 6.39
CA ILE A 131 8.86 -5.61 5.84
C ILE A 131 9.93 -5.79 6.90
N ARG A 132 10.89 -6.72 6.71
CA ARG A 132 11.89 -7.07 7.73
C ARG A 132 11.29 -7.58 9.06
N GLY A 133 10.01 -8.01 9.05
CA GLY A 133 9.23 -8.39 10.24
C GLY A 133 8.54 -7.21 10.94
N PHE A 134 8.55 -6.01 10.37
CA PHE A 134 7.64 -4.93 10.77
C PHE A 134 6.31 -5.13 10.07
N GLN A 135 5.26 -5.29 10.86
CA GLN A 135 3.89 -5.52 10.40
C GLN A 135 3.22 -4.23 9.90
N ASP A 136 2.07 -4.34 9.24
CA ASP A 136 1.29 -3.17 8.85
C ASP A 136 0.94 -2.32 10.09
N GLY A 137 1.01 -0.99 9.92
CA GLY A 137 0.97 -0.04 11.04
C GLY A 137 2.34 0.27 11.67
N GLN A 138 3.39 -0.53 11.41
CA GLN A 138 4.77 -0.28 11.85
C GLN A 138 5.69 0.22 10.72
N TYR A 139 5.23 0.25 9.49
CA TYR A 139 5.86 0.94 8.36
C TYR A 139 4.88 1.97 7.80
N ASN A 140 5.38 2.87 6.99
CA ASN A 140 4.61 3.95 6.39
C ASN A 140 4.23 3.61 4.94
N VAL A 141 3.05 4.02 4.51
CA VAL A 141 2.66 3.96 3.09
C VAL A 141 2.30 5.37 2.63
N THR A 142 2.77 5.76 1.47
CA THR A 142 2.45 7.06 0.86
C THR A 142 1.92 6.87 -0.55
N PHE A 143 0.99 7.75 -0.95
CA PHE A 143 0.59 7.90 -2.34
C PHE A 143 0.95 9.30 -2.82
N ASP A 144 1.79 9.38 -3.85
CA ASP A 144 2.41 10.64 -4.30
C ASP A 144 3.07 11.42 -3.14
N GLY A 145 3.65 10.70 -2.16
CA GLY A 145 4.31 11.25 -0.97
C GLY A 145 3.37 11.78 0.12
N ILE A 146 2.06 11.50 0.04
CA ILE A 146 1.08 11.79 1.10
C ILE A 146 0.91 10.55 1.95
N PRO A 147 1.27 10.57 3.25
CA PRO A 147 1.04 9.46 4.15
C PRO A 147 -0.47 9.26 4.41
N TRP A 148 -0.90 8.01 4.51
CA TRP A 148 -2.23 7.68 5.01
C TRP A 148 -2.17 6.53 6.01
N GLY A 149 -3.25 6.27 6.72
CA GLY A 149 -3.40 5.17 7.67
C GLY A 149 -4.62 5.35 8.56
N ASP A 150 -5.12 4.27 9.12
CA ASP A 150 -6.22 4.29 10.08
C ASP A 150 -5.75 4.88 11.43
N SER A 151 -6.55 5.73 12.05
CA SER A 151 -6.27 6.26 13.38
C SER A 151 -6.20 5.20 14.47
N ASN A 152 -6.85 4.05 14.24
CA ASN A 152 -6.93 2.97 15.21
C ASN A 152 -5.55 2.34 15.50
N ASP A 153 -4.85 1.93 14.43
CA ASP A 153 -3.61 1.15 14.52
C ASP A 153 -2.59 1.47 13.41
N PHE A 154 -2.86 2.51 12.62
CA PHE A 154 -2.03 2.98 11.50
C PHE A 154 -1.95 2.01 10.31
N THR A 155 -2.83 1.00 10.24
CA THR A 155 -2.94 0.08 9.10
C THR A 155 -3.46 0.78 7.84
N HIS A 156 -3.21 0.20 6.66
CA HIS A 156 -3.36 0.90 5.39
C HIS A 156 -4.51 0.40 4.51
N HIS A 157 -5.23 -0.68 4.90
CA HIS A 157 -6.39 -1.20 4.15
C HIS A 157 -6.10 -1.36 2.66
N SER A 158 -5.25 -2.31 2.28
CA SER A 158 -4.52 -2.40 1.01
C SER A 158 -5.39 -2.26 -0.26
N THR A 159 -6.59 -2.82 -0.27
CA THR A 159 -7.51 -2.76 -1.41
C THR A 159 -8.36 -1.50 -1.46
N SER A 160 -8.36 -0.67 -0.40
CA SER A 160 -9.41 0.33 -0.19
C SER A 160 -9.22 1.63 -0.96
N TYR A 161 -8.03 1.88 -1.54
CA TYR A 161 -7.74 3.14 -2.23
C TYR A 161 -7.40 2.94 -3.71
N PHE A 162 -6.22 2.48 -4.03
CA PHE A 162 -5.66 2.52 -5.39
C PHE A 162 -5.63 1.15 -6.03
N THR A 163 -5.84 1.11 -7.35
CA THR A 163 -5.69 -0.09 -8.16
C THR A 163 -4.30 -0.12 -8.80
N ASN A 164 -3.88 -1.29 -9.28
CA ASN A 164 -2.65 -1.41 -10.06
C ASN A 164 -2.64 -0.48 -11.29
N GLN A 165 -3.81 -0.21 -11.91
CA GLN A 165 -3.93 0.67 -13.08
C GLN A 165 -3.70 2.14 -12.75
N ASP A 166 -3.93 2.58 -11.50
CA ASP A 166 -3.69 3.95 -11.04
C ASP A 166 -2.21 4.20 -10.71
N THR A 167 -1.45 3.09 -10.52
CA THR A 167 -0.07 3.09 -10.05
C THR A 167 0.91 3.16 -11.22
N GLY A 168 1.87 4.08 -11.15
CA GLY A 168 2.95 4.25 -12.13
C GLY A 168 4.28 3.63 -11.70
N GLY A 169 4.48 3.47 -10.39
CA GLY A 169 5.67 2.86 -9.80
C GLY A 169 5.55 2.74 -8.30
N ILE A 170 6.36 1.89 -7.69
CA ILE A 170 6.42 1.72 -6.23
C ILE A 170 7.87 1.70 -5.80
N ILE A 171 8.17 2.38 -4.70
CA ILE A 171 9.48 2.34 -4.05
C ILE A 171 9.30 1.76 -2.65
N VAL A 172 9.99 0.68 -2.35
CA VAL A 172 10.04 0.09 -1.02
C VAL A 172 11.33 0.50 -0.35
N ASP A 173 11.26 1.54 0.48
CA ASP A 173 12.34 1.98 1.34
C ASP A 173 12.36 1.13 2.61
N ARG A 174 13.45 0.41 2.87
CA ARG A 174 13.61 -0.47 4.04
C ARG A 174 14.37 0.20 5.18
N GLY A 175 14.28 1.50 5.29
CA GLY A 175 14.86 2.32 6.35
C GLY A 175 13.96 3.47 6.72
N PRO A 176 14.23 4.17 7.85
CA PRO A 176 13.36 5.23 8.37
C PRO A 176 13.42 6.54 7.57
N GLY A 177 14.19 6.59 6.48
CA GLY A 177 14.39 7.79 5.70
C GLY A 177 15.31 8.82 6.36
N THR A 178 15.18 10.07 5.94
CA THR A 178 15.85 11.24 6.51
C THR A 178 14.86 12.11 7.31
N ALA A 179 15.27 13.29 7.71
CA ALA A 179 14.39 14.22 8.40
C ALA A 179 13.19 14.64 7.52
N SER A 180 13.34 14.69 6.20
CA SER A 180 12.27 15.02 5.26
C SER A 180 11.32 13.87 4.91
N THR A 181 11.57 12.64 5.39
CA THR A 181 10.66 11.50 5.25
C THR A 181 9.53 11.63 6.27
N LEU A 182 8.31 11.85 5.83
CA LEU A 182 7.14 12.14 6.64
C LEU A 182 6.23 10.92 6.79
N GLY A 183 5.55 10.80 7.93
CA GLY A 183 4.63 9.70 8.24
C GLY A 183 4.63 9.35 9.72
N ASN A 184 3.59 8.65 10.20
CA ASN A 184 3.45 8.28 11.60
C ASN A 184 4.35 7.09 12.00
N ALA A 185 4.59 6.15 11.08
CA ALA A 185 5.30 4.89 11.33
C ALA A 185 6.50 4.70 10.38
N THR A 186 7.38 5.69 10.23
CA THR A 186 8.50 5.61 9.27
C THR A 186 9.60 4.61 9.68
N PHE A 187 9.60 4.11 10.90
CA PHE A 187 10.71 3.31 11.44
C PHE A 187 10.86 1.92 10.81
N GLY A 188 9.77 1.30 10.34
CA GLY A 188 9.78 0.02 9.63
C GLY A 188 10.09 0.17 8.13
N GLY A 189 10.15 1.40 7.64
CA GLY A 189 10.33 1.72 6.22
C GLY A 189 9.19 2.55 5.65
N THR A 190 9.22 2.75 4.34
CA THR A 190 8.14 3.43 3.60
C THR A 190 7.88 2.73 2.28
N VAL A 191 6.64 2.38 2.02
CA VAL A 191 6.15 2.00 0.70
C VAL A 191 5.62 3.25 0.02
N ALA A 192 6.38 3.81 -0.91
CA ALA A 192 5.98 4.98 -1.66
C ALA A 192 5.36 4.54 -2.99
N VAL A 193 4.04 4.71 -3.11
CA VAL A 193 3.28 4.46 -4.33
C VAL A 193 3.14 5.75 -5.11
N ASP A 194 3.63 5.77 -6.33
CA ASP A 194 3.50 6.90 -7.24
C ASP A 194 2.35 6.66 -8.22
N SER A 195 1.50 7.66 -8.39
CA SER A 195 0.40 7.61 -9.36
C SER A 195 0.92 7.67 -10.79
N ARG A 196 0.12 7.17 -11.73
CA ARG A 196 0.41 7.29 -13.14
C ARG A 196 0.61 8.74 -13.57
N THR A 197 1.65 8.95 -14.36
CA THR A 197 1.91 10.26 -15.00
C THR A 197 1.08 10.36 -16.29
N PRO A 198 0.31 11.45 -16.47
CA PRO A 198 -0.38 11.70 -17.73
C PRO A 198 0.59 11.76 -18.91
N SER A 199 0.19 11.19 -20.05
CA SER A 199 0.98 11.19 -21.29
C SER A 199 0.80 12.50 -22.06
N ASP A 200 1.87 12.92 -22.76
CA ASP A 200 1.82 14.09 -23.69
C ASP A 200 1.07 13.76 -24.99
N THR A 201 0.78 12.48 -25.25
CA THR A 201 0.03 12.03 -26.43
C THR A 201 -1.38 11.60 -26.04
N PHE A 202 -2.37 12.02 -26.84
CA PHE A 202 -3.76 11.57 -26.66
C PHE A 202 -3.86 10.05 -26.85
N SER A 203 -4.58 9.38 -25.96
CA SER A 203 -4.90 7.97 -26.13
C SER A 203 -6.11 7.56 -25.29
N VAL A 204 -6.82 6.56 -25.79
CA VAL A 204 -7.91 5.85 -25.10
C VAL A 204 -7.58 4.38 -25.11
N SER A 205 -7.51 3.77 -23.91
CA SER A 205 -7.07 2.38 -23.75
C SER A 205 -8.09 1.58 -22.93
N PRO A 206 -9.13 1.01 -23.55
CA PRO A 206 -9.99 0.04 -22.88
C PRO A 206 -9.22 -1.25 -22.58
N TYR A 207 -9.56 -1.89 -21.45
CA TYR A 207 -9.02 -3.18 -21.05
C TYR A 207 -10.09 -4.07 -20.41
N LEU A 208 -9.91 -5.40 -20.59
CA LEU A 208 -10.76 -6.44 -20.04
C LEU A 208 -9.88 -7.57 -19.52
N SER A 209 -10.19 -8.09 -18.33
CA SER A 209 -9.55 -9.30 -17.82
C SER A 209 -10.60 -10.31 -17.36
N PHE A 210 -10.29 -11.59 -17.56
CA PHE A 210 -11.08 -12.72 -17.11
C PHE A 210 -10.17 -13.72 -16.42
N GLY A 211 -10.56 -14.21 -15.26
CA GLY A 211 -9.72 -15.09 -14.46
C GLY A 211 -10.47 -16.18 -13.72
N SER A 212 -9.71 -16.96 -12.95
CA SER A 212 -10.23 -17.94 -12.00
C SER A 212 -11.23 -17.30 -11.04
N TRP A 213 -12.10 -18.09 -10.44
CA TRP A 213 -13.11 -17.66 -9.46
C TRP A 213 -14.10 -16.61 -10.03
N ASP A 214 -14.48 -16.78 -11.28
CA ASP A 214 -15.34 -15.85 -12.03
C ASP A 214 -14.85 -14.39 -11.99
N THR A 215 -13.52 -14.22 -11.92
CA THR A 215 -12.91 -12.88 -11.89
C THR A 215 -13.12 -12.19 -13.24
N GLN A 216 -13.63 -10.97 -13.16
CA GLN A 216 -13.86 -10.09 -14.31
C GLN A 216 -13.40 -8.68 -13.94
N VAL A 217 -12.56 -8.10 -14.79
CA VAL A 217 -12.15 -6.69 -14.67
C VAL A 217 -12.42 -6.00 -15.99
N GLN A 218 -13.02 -4.83 -15.95
CA GLN A 218 -13.25 -3.99 -17.12
C GLN A 218 -12.94 -2.54 -16.78
N GLY A 219 -12.26 -1.87 -17.69
CA GLY A 219 -11.92 -0.47 -17.47
C GLY A 219 -11.47 0.25 -18.73
N ILE A 220 -11.22 1.52 -18.55
CA ILE A 220 -10.77 2.43 -19.60
C ILE A 220 -9.78 3.44 -19.01
N GLU A 221 -8.62 3.56 -19.65
CA GLU A 221 -7.64 4.62 -19.40
C GLU A 221 -7.77 5.68 -20.49
N LEU A 222 -7.78 6.94 -20.11
CA LEU A 222 -7.78 8.11 -21.00
C LEU A 222 -6.58 9.00 -20.68
N ASN A 223 -5.79 9.33 -21.70
CA ASN A 223 -4.80 10.42 -21.67
C ASN A 223 -5.25 11.51 -22.62
N THR A 224 -5.25 12.75 -22.16
CA THR A 224 -5.66 13.91 -23.01
C THR A 224 -4.59 14.32 -24.01
N GLY A 225 -3.33 13.87 -23.81
CA GLY A 225 -2.19 14.52 -24.44
C GLY A 225 -1.97 15.92 -23.89
N ALA A 226 -0.91 16.57 -24.34
CA ALA A 226 -0.66 17.97 -24.03
C ALA A 226 -1.65 18.87 -24.77
N ILE A 227 -2.42 19.69 -24.04
CA ILE A 227 -3.43 20.61 -24.59
C ILE A 227 -2.78 21.98 -24.82
N PRO A 228 -2.48 22.37 -26.10
CA PRO A 228 -1.72 23.61 -26.36
C PRO A 228 -2.44 24.87 -25.89
N GLN A 229 -3.79 24.88 -25.96
CA GLN A 229 -4.60 26.05 -25.61
C GLN A 229 -4.54 26.41 -24.12
N THR A 230 -4.12 25.48 -23.28
CA THR A 230 -3.98 25.65 -21.82
C THR A 230 -2.51 25.74 -21.39
N GLY A 231 -1.57 25.86 -22.33
CA GLY A 231 -0.13 25.90 -22.03
C GLY A 231 0.47 24.51 -21.75
N GLY A 232 -0.14 23.43 -22.28
CA GLY A 232 0.40 22.07 -22.18
C GLY A 232 -0.19 21.24 -21.03
N THR A 233 -1.40 21.57 -20.56
CA THR A 233 -2.11 20.72 -19.58
C THR A 233 -2.22 19.28 -20.08
N THR A 234 -1.90 18.32 -19.22
CA THR A 234 -2.11 16.91 -19.44
C THR A 234 -3.03 16.32 -18.38
N ALA A 235 -3.83 15.32 -18.74
CA ALA A 235 -4.65 14.60 -17.78
C ALA A 235 -4.66 13.10 -18.07
N PHE A 236 -4.72 12.32 -16.99
CA PHE A 236 -4.95 10.89 -16.99
C PHE A 236 -6.21 10.59 -16.19
N VAL A 237 -7.07 9.72 -16.74
CA VAL A 237 -8.27 9.22 -16.07
C VAL A 237 -8.33 7.71 -16.23
N ASN A 238 -8.59 7.00 -15.14
CA ASN A 238 -8.89 5.57 -15.15
C ASN A 238 -10.25 5.34 -14.50
N VAL A 239 -11.07 4.50 -15.14
CA VAL A 239 -12.34 4.01 -14.59
C VAL A 239 -12.32 2.51 -14.67
N GLN A 240 -12.51 1.83 -13.55
CA GLN A 240 -12.46 0.38 -13.44
C GLN A 240 -13.66 -0.15 -12.66
N ASN A 241 -14.16 -1.30 -13.09
CA ASN A 241 -15.08 -2.14 -12.34
C ASN A 241 -14.55 -3.57 -12.34
N SER A 242 -14.53 -4.20 -11.17
CA SER A 242 -14.11 -5.59 -11.01
C SER A 242 -15.10 -6.37 -10.15
N SER A 243 -15.17 -7.68 -10.39
CA SER A 243 -15.90 -8.64 -9.58
C SER A 243 -15.18 -9.99 -9.59
N SER A 244 -15.29 -10.72 -8.50
CA SER A 244 -14.77 -12.08 -8.35
C SER A 244 -15.54 -12.80 -7.26
N ASP A 245 -15.63 -14.14 -7.34
CA ASP A 245 -16.12 -14.97 -6.25
C ASP A 245 -15.04 -15.22 -5.19
N GLY A 246 -13.75 -14.96 -5.50
CA GLY A 246 -12.61 -15.21 -4.63
C GLY A 246 -12.24 -16.69 -4.52
N TYR A 247 -11.05 -16.97 -3.96
CA TYR A 247 -10.58 -18.33 -3.72
C TYR A 247 -11.34 -19.01 -2.57
N LEU A 248 -11.57 -18.28 -1.48
CA LEU A 248 -12.28 -18.80 -0.32
C LEU A 248 -13.78 -18.93 -0.59
N THR A 249 -14.42 -19.96 -0.02
CA THR A 249 -15.84 -20.20 -0.27
C THR A 249 -16.69 -19.01 0.19
N TYR A 250 -17.56 -18.52 -0.72
CA TYR A 250 -18.48 -17.40 -0.50
C TYR A 250 -17.80 -16.07 -0.14
N ALA A 251 -16.54 -15.87 -0.50
CA ALA A 251 -15.75 -14.65 -0.20
C ALA A 251 -15.69 -13.68 -1.38
N GLY A 252 -16.77 -13.54 -2.13
CA GLY A 252 -16.81 -12.68 -3.32
C GLY A 252 -16.62 -11.19 -3.02
N GLN A 253 -15.99 -10.50 -3.98
CA GLN A 253 -15.75 -9.06 -3.95
C GLN A 253 -16.27 -8.38 -5.22
N ARG A 254 -16.78 -7.15 -5.06
CA ARG A 254 -17.03 -6.20 -6.16
C ARG A 254 -16.36 -4.88 -5.83
N ARG A 255 -15.66 -4.32 -6.80
CA ARG A 255 -14.93 -3.06 -6.65
C ARG A 255 -15.20 -2.13 -7.82
N GLN A 256 -15.42 -0.86 -7.53
CA GLN A 256 -15.49 0.22 -8.52
C GLN A 256 -14.47 1.28 -8.16
N ASN A 257 -13.66 1.69 -9.12
CA ASN A 257 -12.63 2.70 -8.95
C ASN A 257 -12.74 3.76 -10.04
N VAL A 258 -12.52 5.01 -9.65
CA VAL A 258 -12.33 6.16 -10.55
C VAL A 258 -11.15 6.95 -10.05
N PHE A 259 -10.16 7.13 -10.90
CA PHE A 259 -8.97 7.93 -10.63
C PHE A 259 -8.78 8.99 -11.70
N ALA A 260 -8.38 10.20 -11.31
CA ALA A 260 -8.03 11.27 -12.22
C ALA A 260 -6.84 12.08 -11.71
N LYS A 261 -5.88 12.37 -12.61
CA LYS A 261 -4.73 13.26 -12.36
C LYS A 261 -4.63 14.27 -13.47
N VAL A 262 -4.54 15.55 -13.11
CA VAL A 262 -4.35 16.68 -14.05
C VAL A 262 -3.06 17.40 -13.66
N VAL A 263 -2.21 17.64 -14.64
CA VAL A 263 -0.95 18.38 -14.49
C VAL A 263 -1.02 19.62 -15.36
N GLN A 264 -0.95 20.78 -14.71
CA GLN A 264 -1.03 22.10 -15.33
C GLN A 264 0.31 22.83 -15.20
N PRO A 265 1.11 22.97 -16.28
CA PRO A 265 2.25 23.87 -16.28
C PRO A 265 1.80 25.34 -16.20
N ILE A 266 2.53 26.15 -15.43
CA ILE A 266 2.35 27.59 -15.31
C ILE A 266 3.70 28.25 -15.61
N GLY A 267 3.92 28.69 -16.85
CA GLY A 267 5.22 29.07 -17.33
C GLY A 267 6.22 27.90 -17.30
N ASP A 268 7.51 28.20 -17.20
CA ASP A 268 8.58 27.21 -17.33
C ASP A 268 8.98 26.54 -16.00
N ASN A 269 8.62 27.17 -14.88
CA ASN A 269 9.19 26.83 -13.57
C ASN A 269 8.14 26.38 -12.53
N THR A 270 6.87 26.42 -12.87
CA THR A 270 5.79 26.12 -11.92
C THR A 270 4.81 25.10 -12.50
N THR A 271 4.39 24.15 -11.67
CA THR A 271 3.40 23.13 -12.02
C THR A 271 2.36 23.04 -10.91
N LEU A 272 1.08 23.01 -11.30
CA LEU A 272 -0.01 22.62 -10.44
C LEU A 272 -0.47 21.19 -10.80
N THR A 273 -0.66 20.36 -9.80
CA THR A 273 -1.18 19.00 -9.97
C THR A 273 -2.46 18.85 -9.15
N PHE A 274 -3.48 18.27 -9.77
CA PHE A 274 -4.74 17.94 -9.12
C PHE A 274 -4.95 16.43 -9.24
N VAL A 275 -5.25 15.77 -8.13
CA VAL A 275 -5.59 14.35 -8.09
C VAL A 275 -6.91 14.16 -7.35
N GLY A 276 -7.73 13.27 -7.87
CA GLY A 276 -8.96 12.82 -7.23
C GLY A 276 -9.20 11.34 -7.48
N MET A 277 -9.61 10.63 -6.44
CA MET A 277 -9.94 9.21 -6.51
C MET A 277 -11.21 8.92 -5.71
N TYR A 278 -12.02 8.01 -6.23
CA TYR A 278 -13.13 7.37 -5.55
C TYR A 278 -13.03 5.86 -5.73
N ASN A 279 -13.19 5.12 -4.64
CA ASN A 279 -13.21 3.68 -4.66
C ASN A 279 -14.37 3.16 -3.79
N ASN A 280 -15.09 2.14 -4.29
CA ASN A 280 -16.18 1.47 -3.59
C ASN A 280 -15.94 -0.03 -3.63
N ILE A 281 -15.99 -0.68 -2.47
CA ILE A 281 -15.86 -2.13 -2.32
C ILE A 281 -17.09 -2.65 -1.59
N ASN A 282 -17.62 -3.77 -2.10
CA ASN A 282 -18.58 -4.63 -1.42
C ASN A 282 -17.98 -6.04 -1.42
N GLN A 283 -17.74 -6.60 -0.26
CA GLN A 283 -17.07 -7.88 -0.12
C GLN A 283 -17.68 -8.72 1.00
N TYR A 284 -17.48 -10.04 0.90
CA TYR A 284 -17.71 -10.97 1.99
C TYR A 284 -16.38 -11.34 2.61
N VAL A 285 -16.29 -11.33 3.95
CA VAL A 285 -15.01 -11.42 4.66
C VAL A 285 -15.00 -12.67 5.54
N PRO A 286 -14.34 -13.75 5.09
CA PRO A 286 -14.09 -14.92 5.93
C PRO A 286 -12.97 -14.60 6.95
N LEU A 287 -13.07 -15.20 8.12
CA LEU A 287 -11.96 -15.33 9.05
C LEU A 287 -11.16 -16.60 8.72
N GLY A 288 -10.00 -16.75 9.34
CA GLY A 288 -9.18 -17.96 9.21
C GLY A 288 -9.90 -19.21 9.76
N GLU A 289 -9.42 -20.38 9.38
CA GLU A 289 -10.02 -21.67 9.67
C GLU A 289 -9.12 -22.52 10.58
N THR A 290 -9.73 -23.36 11.42
CA THR A 290 -9.00 -24.35 12.20
C THR A 290 -8.39 -25.44 11.29
N ARG A 291 -7.33 -26.10 11.70
CA ARG A 291 -6.77 -27.23 10.93
C ARG A 291 -7.78 -28.35 10.72
N ALA A 292 -8.72 -28.53 11.65
CA ALA A 292 -9.80 -29.51 11.53
C ALA A 292 -10.75 -29.15 10.40
N GLN A 293 -11.16 -27.89 10.30
CA GLN A 293 -12.02 -27.38 9.22
C GLN A 293 -11.32 -27.46 7.87
N ILE A 294 -10.05 -27.04 7.77
CA ILE A 294 -9.24 -27.17 6.55
C ILE A 294 -9.18 -28.65 6.08
N ASN A 295 -8.95 -29.57 7.00
CA ASN A 295 -8.90 -31.01 6.66
C ASN A 295 -10.26 -31.59 6.25
N GLN A 296 -11.36 -31.09 6.81
CA GLN A 296 -12.71 -31.59 6.57
C GLN A 296 -13.33 -30.99 5.30
N TYR A 297 -13.16 -29.69 5.09
CA TYR A 297 -13.87 -28.94 4.05
C TYR A 297 -12.96 -28.52 2.89
N GLY A 298 -11.65 -28.58 3.08
CA GLY A 298 -10.64 -28.17 2.08
C GLY A 298 -9.92 -26.88 2.45
N PRO A 299 -8.78 -26.59 1.78
CA PRO A 299 -7.95 -25.43 2.09
C PRO A 299 -8.57 -24.09 1.67
N ASN A 300 -9.64 -24.11 0.90
CA ASN A 300 -10.37 -22.92 0.47
C ASN A 300 -11.69 -22.72 1.25
N TYR A 301 -11.87 -23.42 2.35
CA TYR A 301 -13.03 -23.19 3.20
C TYR A 301 -12.95 -21.75 3.76
N GLY A 302 -14.06 -21.08 3.83
CA GLY A 302 -14.22 -19.71 4.32
C GLY A 302 -15.61 -19.55 4.91
N LEU A 303 -16.53 -18.96 4.16
CA LEU A 303 -17.90 -18.76 4.62
C LEU A 303 -18.83 -19.90 4.15
N SER A 304 -20.01 -20.00 4.76
CA SER A 304 -21.04 -20.98 4.44
C SER A 304 -22.28 -20.35 3.81
N ASN A 305 -23.16 -21.19 3.26
CA ASN A 305 -24.49 -20.80 2.76
C ASN A 305 -25.61 -21.27 3.72
N ASN A 306 -25.34 -21.38 5.00
CA ASN A 306 -26.32 -21.77 6.00
C ASN A 306 -26.78 -20.54 6.81
N PRO A 307 -28.01 -20.04 6.64
CA PRO A 307 -28.51 -18.86 7.35
C PRO A 307 -28.73 -19.07 8.87
N ASP A 308 -28.68 -20.32 9.32
CA ASP A 308 -28.77 -20.64 10.75
C ASP A 308 -27.40 -20.68 11.44
N SER A 309 -26.33 -20.22 10.76
CA SER A 309 -24.94 -20.22 11.25
C SER A 309 -24.33 -18.84 11.21
N GLN A 310 -23.53 -18.53 12.20
CA GLN A 310 -22.80 -17.24 12.29
C GLN A 310 -21.84 -17.03 11.12
N ASN A 311 -21.30 -18.11 10.49
CA ASN A 311 -20.45 -18.00 9.30
C ASN A 311 -21.23 -17.91 7.98
N TYR A 312 -22.54 -17.63 8.00
CA TYR A 312 -23.29 -17.38 6.78
C TYR A 312 -22.76 -16.17 6.06
N TYR A 313 -22.46 -16.30 4.75
CA TYR A 313 -21.76 -15.26 3.99
C TYR A 313 -22.46 -13.88 4.01
N ARG A 314 -23.79 -13.84 4.13
CA ARG A 314 -24.52 -12.56 4.18
C ARG A 314 -24.43 -11.85 5.53
N TYR A 315 -24.01 -12.53 6.58
CA TYR A 315 -23.76 -11.93 7.89
C TYR A 315 -22.32 -11.39 7.98
N ASN A 316 -21.40 -11.88 7.14
CA ASN A 316 -19.98 -11.53 7.17
C ASN A 316 -19.61 -10.73 5.91
N ARG A 317 -19.77 -9.42 5.95
CA ARG A 317 -19.61 -8.55 4.79
C ARG A 317 -19.18 -7.14 5.16
N ASP A 318 -18.51 -6.49 4.22
CA ASP A 318 -18.12 -5.09 4.30
C ASP A 318 -18.65 -4.28 3.13
N GLU A 319 -19.01 -3.03 3.42
CA GLU A 319 -19.27 -1.96 2.46
C GLU A 319 -18.28 -0.83 2.74
N ILE A 320 -17.32 -0.62 1.82
CA ILE A 320 -16.24 0.35 1.99
C ILE A 320 -16.31 1.39 0.89
N ASN A 321 -16.30 2.69 1.28
CA ASN A 321 -16.22 3.82 0.36
C ASN A 321 -15.06 4.71 0.74
N THR A 322 -14.16 4.98 -0.19
CA THR A 322 -13.00 5.82 0.03
C THR A 322 -12.90 6.95 -0.98
N TYR A 323 -12.36 8.07 -0.51
CA TYR A 323 -12.04 9.23 -1.32
C TYR A 323 -10.62 9.65 -0.99
N PHE A 324 -9.89 10.05 -2.02
CA PHE A 324 -8.56 10.62 -1.87
C PHE A 324 -8.39 11.75 -2.87
N GLY A 325 -7.87 12.88 -2.43
CA GLY A 325 -7.62 13.99 -3.35
C GLY A 325 -6.62 14.97 -2.81
N TYR A 326 -5.89 15.62 -3.71
CA TYR A 326 -4.95 16.68 -3.37
C TYR A 326 -4.80 17.72 -4.47
N VAL A 327 -4.33 18.88 -4.07
CA VAL A 327 -3.77 19.93 -4.94
C VAL A 327 -2.32 20.13 -4.56
N ALA A 328 -1.41 20.03 -5.53
CA ALA A 328 0.01 20.22 -5.32
C ALA A 328 0.54 21.36 -6.18
N LEU A 329 1.38 22.20 -5.58
CA LEU A 329 2.19 23.23 -6.23
C LEU A 329 3.66 22.78 -6.18
N HIS A 330 4.31 22.78 -7.33
CA HIS A 330 5.77 22.70 -7.46
C HIS A 330 6.27 23.97 -8.16
N SER A 331 7.29 24.63 -7.62
CA SER A 331 7.87 25.81 -8.25
C SER A 331 9.37 25.89 -7.96
N ALA A 332 10.17 26.10 -9.02
CA ALA A 332 11.62 26.24 -8.93
C ALA A 332 12.08 27.58 -9.55
N PHE A 333 12.75 28.45 -8.78
CA PHE A 333 13.24 29.75 -9.22
C PHE A 333 14.44 30.21 -8.39
N ASP A 334 15.45 30.76 -9.03
CA ASP A 334 16.64 31.40 -8.40
C ASP A 334 17.32 30.51 -7.32
N GLY A 335 17.39 29.17 -7.58
CA GLY A 335 17.95 28.20 -6.64
C GLY A 335 17.04 27.87 -5.46
N TRP A 336 15.80 28.34 -5.44
CA TRP A 336 14.75 27.89 -4.54
C TRP A 336 13.88 26.85 -5.20
N THR A 337 13.45 25.86 -4.42
CA THR A 337 12.39 24.94 -4.79
C THR A 337 11.32 24.96 -3.71
N ILE A 338 10.08 25.10 -4.10
CA ILE A 338 8.91 25.09 -3.21
C ILE A 338 7.98 23.97 -3.67
N ASP A 339 7.63 23.10 -2.73
CA ASP A 339 6.63 22.04 -2.90
C ASP A 339 5.58 22.19 -1.81
N ASN A 340 4.32 22.23 -2.20
CA ASN A 340 3.21 22.22 -1.25
C ASN A 340 2.09 21.30 -1.73
N LYS A 341 1.54 20.50 -0.84
CA LYS A 341 0.40 19.60 -1.10
C LYS A 341 -0.66 19.78 -0.04
N LEU A 342 -1.82 20.28 -0.43
CA LEU A 342 -3.03 20.27 0.39
C LEU A 342 -3.85 19.06 0.00
N TYR A 343 -4.21 18.21 0.95
CA TYR A 343 -4.90 16.96 0.68
C TYR A 343 -6.06 16.68 1.62
N THR A 344 -6.93 15.78 1.18
CA THR A 344 -7.95 15.16 2.00
C THR A 344 -8.12 13.70 1.59
N LEU A 345 -8.42 12.86 2.56
CA LEU A 345 -8.78 11.46 2.32
C LEU A 345 -9.87 11.03 3.29
N SER A 346 -10.65 10.04 2.91
CA SER A 346 -11.63 9.44 3.79
C SER A 346 -11.76 7.95 3.54
N TYR A 347 -12.04 7.24 4.60
CA TYR A 347 -12.37 5.82 4.63
C TYR A 347 -13.69 5.65 5.38
N ASN A 348 -14.71 5.12 4.71
CA ASN A 348 -16.00 4.86 5.32
C ASN A 348 -16.30 3.37 5.18
N HIS A 349 -16.18 2.66 6.28
CA HIS A 349 -16.36 1.23 6.38
C HIS A 349 -17.57 0.91 7.27
N PHE A 350 -18.51 0.16 6.72
CA PHE A 350 -19.58 -0.50 7.44
C PHE A 350 -19.32 -2.00 7.33
N GLY A 351 -19.22 -2.67 8.48
CA GLY A 351 -19.01 -4.10 8.60
C GLY A 351 -20.14 -4.78 9.32
N TRP A 352 -20.42 -6.01 8.91
CA TRP A 352 -21.33 -6.95 9.57
C TRP A 352 -20.59 -8.27 9.68
N ASN A 353 -20.63 -8.90 10.84
CA ASN A 353 -20.02 -10.20 11.05
C ASN A 353 -20.80 -10.98 12.12
N GLY A 354 -20.84 -12.30 11.99
CA GLY A 354 -21.21 -13.15 13.09
C GLY A 354 -20.30 -12.88 14.30
N GLU A 355 -20.77 -13.08 15.51
CA GLU A 355 -19.94 -12.90 16.71
C GLU A 355 -18.75 -13.87 16.72
N ASP A 356 -19.00 -15.11 16.27
CA ASP A 356 -17.98 -16.12 16.05
C ASP A 356 -18.15 -16.78 14.67
N PRO A 357 -17.64 -16.17 13.59
CA PRO A 357 -17.84 -16.68 12.22
C PRO A 357 -17.15 -18.03 11.96
N ASN A 358 -16.32 -18.53 12.86
CA ASN A 358 -15.75 -19.87 12.77
C ASN A 358 -16.79 -20.96 13.06
N GLY A 359 -17.93 -20.56 13.64
CA GLY A 359 -19.05 -21.42 13.90
C GLY A 359 -18.89 -22.37 15.10
N GLU A 360 -17.98 -22.07 16.01
CA GLU A 360 -17.72 -22.88 17.21
C GLU A 360 -18.58 -22.44 18.39
N THR A 361 -18.86 -21.14 18.54
CA THR A 361 -19.77 -20.64 19.55
C THR A 361 -21.22 -20.96 19.15
N PRO A 362 -21.99 -21.66 20.00
CA PRO A 362 -23.39 -21.97 19.71
C PRO A 362 -24.24 -20.72 19.51
N ASN A 363 -25.21 -20.79 18.59
CA ASN A 363 -26.26 -19.79 18.45
C ASN A 363 -27.09 -19.68 19.73
N GLY A 364 -27.81 -18.56 19.89
CA GLY A 364 -28.69 -18.37 21.02
C GLY A 364 -28.00 -17.97 22.31
N THR A 365 -26.78 -17.42 22.24
CA THR A 365 -25.97 -17.08 23.42
C THR A 365 -26.09 -15.63 23.87
N VAL A 366 -26.55 -14.74 23.01
CA VAL A 366 -26.57 -13.27 23.24
C VAL A 366 -27.93 -12.78 23.67
N TYR A 367 -28.96 -12.93 22.83
CA TYR A 367 -30.26 -12.29 23.06
C TYR A 367 -31.39 -13.27 23.32
N SER A 368 -31.40 -14.42 22.69
CA SER A 368 -32.42 -15.45 22.85
C SER A 368 -31.86 -16.84 22.56
N PRO A 369 -32.58 -17.92 22.97
CA PRO A 369 -32.15 -19.30 22.63
C PRO A 369 -32.18 -19.64 21.15
N THR A 370 -32.66 -18.75 20.28
CA THR A 370 -32.84 -19.00 18.83
C THR A 370 -32.20 -17.93 17.95
N ASP A 371 -31.51 -16.95 18.54
CA ASP A 371 -30.81 -15.92 17.78
C ASP A 371 -29.55 -16.50 17.08
N VAL A 372 -29.09 -15.79 16.05
CA VAL A 372 -27.77 -15.95 15.47
C VAL A 372 -26.99 -14.69 15.86
N PRO A 373 -26.09 -14.77 16.85
CA PRO A 373 -25.41 -13.59 17.37
C PRO A 373 -24.42 -13.06 16.34
N GLY A 374 -24.43 -11.74 16.23
CA GLY A 374 -23.56 -11.01 15.32
C GLY A 374 -23.29 -9.60 15.78
N GLN A 375 -22.53 -8.91 14.98
CA GLN A 375 -22.14 -7.51 15.20
C GLN A 375 -22.33 -6.70 13.93
N ASP A 376 -22.79 -5.45 14.10
CA ASP A 376 -22.62 -4.44 13.07
C ASP A 376 -21.68 -3.33 13.57
N MET A 377 -20.86 -2.79 12.67
CA MET A 377 -19.85 -1.82 13.04
C MET A 377 -19.62 -0.76 12.00
N ARG A 378 -19.07 0.35 12.45
CA ARG A 378 -18.56 1.42 11.62
C ARG A 378 -17.15 1.81 12.04
N ASN A 379 -16.28 1.94 11.03
CA ASN A 379 -14.99 2.62 11.12
C ASN A 379 -14.94 3.68 10.02
N SER A 380 -15.04 4.95 10.38
CA SER A 380 -15.07 6.02 9.38
C SER A 380 -14.18 7.16 9.79
N TYR A 381 -13.10 7.35 9.04
CA TYR A 381 -12.19 8.46 9.27
C TYR A 381 -12.06 9.38 8.06
N THR A 382 -11.73 10.63 8.35
CA THR A 382 -11.43 11.66 7.35
C THR A 382 -10.21 12.44 7.82
N SER A 383 -9.24 12.59 6.94
CA SER A 383 -8.05 13.44 7.16
C SER A 383 -8.06 14.66 6.26
N TRP A 384 -7.49 15.74 6.80
CA TRP A 384 -7.11 16.96 6.08
C TRP A 384 -5.67 17.27 6.45
N GLY A 385 -4.84 17.53 5.45
CA GLY A 385 -3.44 17.78 5.73
C GLY A 385 -2.76 18.71 4.75
N ASP A 386 -1.59 19.18 5.17
CA ASP A 386 -0.70 20.03 4.42
C ASP A 386 0.74 19.52 4.54
N ILE A 387 1.38 19.31 3.39
CA ILE A 387 2.80 19.01 3.29
C ILE A 387 3.48 20.18 2.59
N PHE A 388 4.27 20.92 3.33
CA PHE A 388 5.06 22.04 2.80
C PHE A 388 6.56 21.70 2.85
N ARG A 389 7.26 21.92 1.75
CA ARG A 389 8.71 21.80 1.65
C ARG A 389 9.27 23.00 0.90
N ILE A 390 10.40 23.50 1.37
CA ILE A 390 11.18 24.53 0.69
C ILE A 390 12.66 24.15 0.76
N SER A 391 13.35 24.26 -0.35
CA SER A 391 14.79 24.04 -0.39
C SER A 391 15.51 25.18 -1.10
N LYS A 392 16.80 25.31 -0.79
CA LYS A 392 17.71 26.27 -1.40
C LYS A 392 19.13 25.74 -1.44
N GLU A 393 19.79 25.99 -2.55
CA GLU A 393 21.24 25.82 -2.65
C GLU A 393 21.96 26.82 -1.73
N VAL A 394 22.78 26.34 -0.79
CA VAL A 394 23.53 27.15 0.16
C VAL A 394 24.95 26.60 0.31
N GLY A 395 25.95 27.35 -0.10
CA GLY A 395 27.33 26.92 -0.07
C GLY A 395 27.55 25.67 -0.97
N PRO A 396 28.24 24.63 -0.49
CA PRO A 396 28.47 23.42 -1.27
C PRO A 396 27.34 22.39 -1.14
N GLY A 397 26.13 22.81 -0.89
CA GLY A 397 25.01 21.89 -0.69
C GLY A 397 23.66 22.53 -0.73
N GLU A 398 22.64 21.80 -0.25
CA GLU A 398 21.25 22.22 -0.24
C GLU A 398 20.69 22.13 1.20
N ILE A 399 20.07 23.21 1.65
CA ILE A 399 19.22 23.19 2.85
C ILE A 399 17.78 22.91 2.43
N ARG A 400 17.14 21.99 3.15
CA ARG A 400 15.72 21.67 2.97
C ARG A 400 15.02 21.76 4.31
N THR A 401 13.86 22.41 4.35
CA THR A 401 13.00 22.52 5.53
C THR A 401 11.54 22.47 5.13
N GLY A 402 10.70 22.16 6.08
CA GLY A 402 9.26 22.07 5.84
C GLY A 402 8.52 21.45 7.01
N PHE A 403 7.30 21.09 6.77
CA PHE A 403 6.46 20.41 7.76
C PHE A 403 5.42 19.50 7.10
N TRP A 404 4.91 18.58 7.87
CA TRP A 404 3.67 17.87 7.63
C TRP A 404 2.71 18.18 8.78
N TYR A 405 1.49 18.58 8.42
CA TYR A 405 0.36 18.67 9.34
C TYR A 405 -0.77 17.76 8.84
N ASP A 406 -1.30 16.94 9.75
CA ASP A 406 -2.47 16.10 9.51
C ASP A 406 -3.47 16.22 10.64
N TYR A 407 -4.73 16.35 10.30
CA TYR A 407 -5.86 16.34 11.23
C TYR A 407 -6.83 15.25 10.78
N GLN A 408 -6.93 14.19 11.56
CA GLN A 408 -7.80 13.06 11.28
C GLN A 408 -8.86 12.91 12.36
N THR A 409 -10.11 12.73 11.97
CA THR A 409 -11.20 12.34 12.87
C THR A 409 -11.74 10.99 12.45
N ASN A 410 -11.99 10.11 13.42
CA ASN A 410 -12.53 8.79 13.21
C ASN A 410 -13.76 8.57 14.08
N LEU A 411 -14.91 8.26 13.47
CA LEU A 411 -16.11 7.81 14.14
C LEU A 411 -16.15 6.28 14.13
N ARG A 412 -16.17 5.70 15.31
CA ARG A 412 -16.25 4.25 15.52
C ARG A 412 -17.47 3.90 16.38
N TRP A 413 -18.26 2.96 15.90
CA TRP A 413 -19.29 2.33 16.72
C TRP A 413 -19.38 0.84 16.39
N GLN A 414 -19.89 0.06 17.34
CA GLN A 414 -20.12 -1.37 17.22
C GLN A 414 -21.31 -1.73 18.12
N ASN A 415 -22.20 -2.55 17.60
CA ASN A 415 -23.36 -3.04 18.33
C ASN A 415 -23.42 -4.55 18.24
N GLU A 416 -23.89 -5.20 19.31
CA GLU A 416 -24.30 -6.58 19.33
C GLU A 416 -25.70 -6.70 18.73
N VAL A 417 -25.90 -7.61 17.77
CA VAL A 417 -27.15 -7.75 17.01
C VAL A 417 -27.57 -9.21 16.89
N ASP A 418 -28.84 -9.43 16.54
CA ASP A 418 -29.34 -10.71 16.03
C ASP A 418 -29.41 -10.64 14.50
N ASP A 419 -28.56 -11.41 13.84
CA ASP A 419 -28.45 -11.45 12.39
C ASP A 419 -29.75 -11.88 11.70
N THR A 420 -30.56 -12.70 12.35
CA THR A 420 -31.85 -13.17 11.81
C THR A 420 -32.92 -12.08 11.80
N LEU A 421 -32.75 -11.03 12.61
CA LEU A 421 -33.70 -9.91 12.74
C LEU A 421 -33.26 -8.65 11.95
N ASN A 422 -32.54 -8.82 10.86
CA ASN A 422 -32.01 -7.73 10.04
C ASN A 422 -31.12 -6.78 10.87
N PHE A 423 -30.25 -7.38 11.66
CA PHE A 423 -29.27 -6.70 12.53
C PHE A 423 -29.93 -5.80 13.61
N ALA A 424 -31.13 -6.16 14.07
CA ALA A 424 -31.78 -5.47 15.15
C ALA A 424 -31.56 -6.19 16.49
N PRO A 425 -31.35 -5.47 17.61
CA PRO A 425 -31.31 -6.07 18.94
C PRO A 425 -32.64 -6.77 19.26
N ASN A 426 -32.60 -8.04 19.60
CA ASN A 426 -33.78 -8.81 19.94
C ASN A 426 -34.09 -8.73 21.43
N GLY A 427 -35.04 -7.87 21.84
CA GLY A 427 -35.54 -7.78 23.22
C GLY A 427 -34.59 -7.14 24.23
N VAL A 428 -33.42 -6.71 23.80
CA VAL A 428 -32.42 -6.00 24.61
C VAL A 428 -32.58 -4.50 24.41
N PRO A 429 -32.55 -3.67 25.47
CA PRO A 429 -32.51 -2.23 25.30
C PRO A 429 -31.35 -1.81 24.39
N ALA A 430 -31.61 -0.92 23.44
CA ALA A 430 -30.60 -0.47 22.48
C ALA A 430 -29.30 0.03 23.16
N SER A 431 -29.41 0.61 24.37
CA SER A 431 -28.26 1.06 25.15
C SER A 431 -27.37 -0.09 25.70
N ALA A 432 -27.94 -1.29 25.86
CA ALA A 432 -27.17 -2.45 26.34
C ALA A 432 -26.54 -3.26 25.20
N ALA A 433 -26.97 -3.01 23.95
CA ALA A 433 -26.42 -3.65 22.77
C ALA A 433 -25.24 -2.87 22.18
N VAL A 434 -24.93 -1.66 22.66
CA VAL A 434 -23.80 -0.86 22.16
C VAL A 434 -22.52 -1.33 22.84
N ASP A 435 -21.64 -1.94 22.08
CA ASP A 435 -20.31 -2.35 22.56
C ASP A 435 -19.31 -1.17 22.53
N ARG A 436 -19.40 -0.32 21.51
CA ARG A 436 -18.55 0.86 21.35
C ARG A 436 -19.29 2.00 20.63
N TYR A 437 -19.12 3.24 21.12
CA TYR A 437 -19.52 4.45 20.42
C TYR A 437 -18.57 5.60 20.78
N MET A 438 -17.68 5.98 19.84
CA MET A 438 -16.61 6.92 20.13
C MET A 438 -16.17 7.72 18.90
N THR A 439 -15.57 8.87 19.17
CA THR A 439 -14.77 9.64 18.22
C THR A 439 -13.33 9.65 18.71
N ASP A 440 -12.40 9.31 17.81
CA ASP A 440 -10.96 9.47 17.97
C ASP A 440 -10.47 10.58 17.04
N THR A 441 -9.71 11.53 17.57
CA THR A 441 -9.12 12.61 16.79
C THR A 441 -7.61 12.55 16.92
N LEU A 442 -6.92 12.53 15.79
CA LEU A 442 -5.47 12.62 15.71
C LEU A 442 -5.04 13.94 15.12
N LYS A 443 -4.02 14.55 15.72
CA LYS A 443 -3.31 15.69 15.16
C LYS A 443 -1.83 15.34 15.10
N THR A 444 -1.27 15.42 13.92
CA THR A 444 0.16 15.19 13.69
C THR A 444 0.79 16.46 13.17
N PHE A 445 1.92 16.87 13.77
CA PHE A 445 2.73 17.96 13.28
C PHE A 445 4.20 17.56 13.25
N GLN A 446 4.81 17.53 12.05
CA GLN A 446 6.19 17.09 11.85
C GLN A 446 7.02 18.13 11.10
N PRO A 447 7.48 19.21 11.75
CA PRO A 447 8.46 20.10 11.15
C PRO A 447 9.84 19.44 11.09
N PHE A 448 10.59 19.76 10.03
CA PHE A 448 11.93 19.23 9.84
C PHE A 448 12.87 20.26 9.22
N VAL A 449 14.16 20.00 9.41
CA VAL A 449 15.26 20.67 8.69
C VAL A 449 16.35 19.66 8.41
N GLU A 450 16.91 19.69 7.21
CA GLU A 450 18.06 18.90 6.80
C GLU A 450 18.99 19.70 5.88
N TYR A 451 20.26 19.32 5.90
CA TYR A 451 21.26 19.86 5.00
C TYR A 451 21.98 18.70 4.28
N ASN A 452 21.94 18.76 2.96
CA ASN A 452 22.70 17.88 2.10
C ASN A 452 24.01 18.56 1.72
N TRP A 453 25.12 18.13 2.31
CA TRP A 453 26.44 18.69 2.09
C TRP A 453 27.19 17.91 1.04
N ASN A 454 27.47 18.51 -0.11
CA ASN A 454 28.32 17.98 -1.14
C ASN A 454 29.78 18.12 -0.71
N ILE A 455 30.39 17.07 -0.12
CA ILE A 455 31.78 17.05 0.33
C ILE A 455 32.72 17.10 -0.88
N THR A 456 32.36 16.36 -1.93
CA THR A 456 32.95 16.38 -3.27
C THR A 456 31.85 16.25 -4.31
N ASP A 457 32.16 16.29 -5.59
CA ASP A 457 31.20 16.06 -6.68
C ASP A 457 30.61 14.63 -6.68
N THR A 458 31.25 13.71 -5.96
CA THR A 458 30.86 12.29 -5.92
C THR A 458 30.51 11.79 -4.52
N ALA A 459 30.58 12.64 -3.50
CA ALA A 459 30.29 12.25 -2.13
C ALA A 459 29.53 13.35 -1.40
N TRP A 460 28.44 12.95 -0.72
CA TRP A 460 27.63 13.88 0.08
C TRP A 460 27.22 13.27 1.42
N LEU A 461 26.90 14.14 2.35
CA LEU A 461 26.44 13.83 3.69
C LEU A 461 25.14 14.55 3.93
N THR A 462 24.05 13.83 4.22
CA THR A 462 22.76 14.41 4.56
C THR A 462 22.55 14.28 6.07
N GLY A 463 22.47 15.41 6.76
CA GLY A 463 22.19 15.46 8.19
C GLY A 463 20.95 16.28 8.46
N GLY A 464 20.06 15.78 9.33
CA GLY A 464 18.83 16.50 9.61
C GLY A 464 18.17 16.07 10.91
N VAL A 465 17.13 16.79 11.26
CA VAL A 465 16.30 16.52 12.43
C VAL A 465 14.82 16.82 12.10
N LYS A 466 13.96 15.91 12.54
CA LYS A 466 12.50 16.05 12.50
C LYS A 466 11.98 16.06 13.95
N TYR A 467 11.04 16.94 14.22
CA TYR A 467 10.26 16.90 15.45
C TYR A 467 8.91 16.26 15.14
N ALA A 468 8.65 15.11 15.71
CA ALA A 468 7.36 14.45 15.62
C ALA A 468 6.52 14.84 16.83
N ASP A 469 5.38 15.44 16.60
CA ASP A 469 4.38 15.81 17.59
C ASP A 469 3.05 15.15 17.20
N PHE A 470 2.47 14.42 18.14
CA PHE A 470 1.31 13.57 17.93
C PHE A 470 0.36 13.71 19.11
N GLU A 471 -0.84 14.24 18.85
CA GLU A 471 -1.91 14.41 19.84
C GLU A 471 -3.06 13.46 19.51
N ARG A 472 -3.56 12.74 20.51
CA ARG A 472 -4.75 11.90 20.41
C ARG A 472 -5.80 12.36 21.40
N ASP A 473 -7.00 12.64 20.91
CA ASP A 473 -8.19 12.97 21.69
C ASP A 473 -9.25 11.87 21.48
N ILE A 474 -9.60 11.15 22.54
CA ILE A 474 -10.66 10.14 22.57
C ILE A 474 -11.86 10.70 23.29
N ASN A 475 -13.01 10.72 22.64
CA ASN A 475 -14.31 11.01 23.24
C ASN A 475 -15.24 9.82 22.98
N ALA A 476 -15.37 8.94 23.97
CA ALA A 476 -16.25 7.80 23.94
C ALA A 476 -17.47 8.02 24.80
N ILE A 477 -18.66 7.88 24.25
CA ILE A 477 -19.92 7.77 24.99
C ILE A 477 -19.99 6.37 25.62
N VAL A 478 -19.55 5.35 24.85
CA VAL A 478 -19.37 3.97 25.29
C VAL A 478 -18.00 3.50 24.83
N ASN A 479 -17.11 3.20 25.78
CA ASN A 479 -15.82 2.62 25.48
C ASN A 479 -15.89 1.10 25.54
N GLN A 480 -15.33 0.46 24.52
CA GLN A 480 -15.30 -1.00 24.40
C GLN A 480 -14.67 -1.64 25.64
N LYS A 481 -15.21 -2.76 26.13
CA LYS A 481 -14.81 -3.52 27.32
C LYS A 481 -15.19 -2.87 28.67
N THR A 482 -15.35 -1.57 28.78
CA THR A 482 -15.87 -0.95 30.02
C THR A 482 -17.37 -0.72 29.97
N GLY A 483 -17.92 -0.44 28.78
CA GLY A 483 -19.29 0.03 28.61
C GLY A 483 -19.55 1.45 29.15
N GLU A 484 -18.51 2.12 29.65
CA GLU A 484 -18.58 3.42 30.32
C GLU A 484 -17.99 4.54 29.45
N PRO A 485 -18.37 5.79 29.67
CA PRO A 485 -17.76 6.92 28.97
C PRO A 485 -16.25 7.05 29.24
N LEU A 486 -15.51 7.47 28.21
CA LEU A 486 -14.10 7.79 28.28
C LEU A 486 -13.83 9.13 27.59
N ASP A 487 -13.23 10.06 28.31
CA ASP A 487 -12.69 11.31 27.77
C ASP A 487 -11.19 11.34 28.09
N TYR A 488 -10.36 11.39 27.03
CA TYR A 488 -8.90 11.26 27.17
C TYR A 488 -8.20 12.07 26.10
N SER A 489 -7.18 12.83 26.51
CA SER A 489 -6.31 13.60 25.61
C SER A 489 -4.86 13.44 26.04
N LYS A 490 -3.96 13.22 25.09
CA LYS A 490 -2.53 13.14 25.35
C LYS A 490 -1.67 13.47 24.14
N ASP A 491 -0.54 14.13 24.41
CA ASP A 491 0.52 14.43 23.47
C ASP A 491 1.70 13.48 23.66
N TRP A 492 2.26 13.03 22.54
CA TRP A 492 3.57 12.37 22.49
C TRP A 492 4.44 13.09 21.48
N ASN A 493 5.65 13.41 21.88
CA ASN A 493 6.56 14.10 21.00
C ASN A 493 7.99 13.53 21.07
N LYS A 494 8.72 13.68 19.97
CA LYS A 494 10.09 13.17 19.86
C LYS A 494 10.91 13.93 18.84
N LEU A 495 12.15 14.20 19.19
CA LEU A 495 13.15 14.66 18.24
C LEU A 495 13.83 13.45 17.58
N LEU A 496 13.80 13.41 16.25
CA LEU A 496 14.25 12.29 15.42
C LEU A 496 15.39 12.74 14.50
N PRO A 497 16.65 12.63 14.96
CA PRO A 497 17.80 12.93 14.14
C PRO A 497 18.09 11.81 13.14
N SER A 498 18.62 12.19 11.97
CA SER A 498 19.09 11.29 10.92
C SER A 498 20.42 11.78 10.35
N LEU A 499 21.24 10.83 9.90
CA LEU A 499 22.49 11.06 9.22
C LEU A 499 22.67 9.99 8.14
N ALA A 500 22.90 10.40 6.90
CA ALA A 500 23.17 9.51 5.81
C ALA A 500 24.38 10.00 5.01
N ALA A 501 25.24 9.09 4.61
CA ALA A 501 26.39 9.35 3.75
C ALA A 501 26.22 8.57 2.45
N HIS A 502 26.56 9.19 1.35
CA HIS A 502 26.56 8.57 0.03
C HIS A 502 27.89 8.82 -0.67
N TRP A 503 28.38 7.83 -1.35
CA TRP A 503 29.59 7.93 -2.15
C TRP A 503 29.43 7.21 -3.49
N GLN A 504 29.62 7.97 -4.58
CA GLN A 504 29.64 7.48 -5.93
C GLN A 504 31.09 7.21 -6.35
N PHE A 505 31.45 5.92 -6.49
CA PHE A 505 32.81 5.49 -6.91
C PHE A 505 33.00 5.67 -8.40
N THR A 506 31.96 5.33 -9.18
CA THR A 506 31.90 5.50 -10.65
C THR A 506 30.46 5.97 -11.00
N SER A 507 30.20 6.23 -12.30
CA SER A 507 28.81 6.51 -12.76
C SER A 507 27.82 5.41 -12.35
N ASP A 508 28.31 4.16 -12.27
CA ASP A 508 27.48 2.96 -12.17
C ASP A 508 27.53 2.31 -10.78
N TRP A 509 28.48 2.71 -9.92
CA TRP A 509 28.71 2.10 -8.62
C TRP A 509 28.72 3.10 -7.48
N THR A 510 27.85 2.86 -6.50
CA THR A 510 27.68 3.71 -5.33
C THR A 510 27.62 2.90 -4.03
N ALA A 511 27.87 3.57 -2.92
CA ALA A 511 27.63 3.01 -1.59
C ALA A 511 27.03 4.09 -0.68
N TYR A 512 26.30 3.64 0.34
CA TYR A 512 25.68 4.50 1.34
C TYR A 512 25.84 3.91 2.75
N ALA A 513 25.71 4.79 3.75
CA ALA A 513 25.55 4.41 5.13
C ALA A 513 24.51 5.33 5.77
N GLN A 514 23.63 4.79 6.61
CA GLN A 514 22.60 5.54 7.29
C GLN A 514 22.54 5.18 8.78
N TRP A 515 22.30 6.22 9.59
CA TRP A 515 21.87 6.13 10.97
C TRP A 515 20.67 7.04 11.18
N ALA A 516 19.56 6.51 11.70
CA ALA A 516 18.36 7.31 11.95
C ALA A 516 17.54 6.73 13.11
N LYS A 517 16.76 7.62 13.76
CA LYS A 517 15.79 7.26 14.79
C LYS A 517 14.37 7.31 14.23
N GLY A 518 13.54 6.37 14.68
CA GLY A 518 12.13 6.31 14.40
C GLY A 518 11.28 6.32 15.67
N PHE A 519 9.99 6.58 15.50
CA PHE A 519 9.02 6.77 16.59
C PHE A 519 7.64 6.34 16.12
N LEU A 520 6.82 5.77 17.04
CA LEU A 520 5.39 5.50 16.84
C LEU A 520 4.65 5.73 18.16
N ALA A 521 3.56 6.50 18.10
CA ALA A 521 2.68 6.71 19.25
C ALA A 521 1.83 5.46 19.56
N PRO A 522 1.32 5.28 20.80
CA PRO A 522 0.44 4.16 21.12
C PRO A 522 -0.85 4.15 20.29
N ASN A 523 -1.28 2.96 19.87
CA ASN A 523 -2.49 2.73 19.10
C ASN A 523 -3.76 2.98 19.92
N LEU A 524 -4.87 3.29 19.26
CA LEU A 524 -6.19 3.40 19.90
C LEU A 524 -6.63 2.07 20.53
N ASN A 525 -6.25 0.93 19.93
CA ASN A 525 -6.56 -0.41 20.46
C ASN A 525 -6.11 -0.61 21.92
N THR A 526 -5.05 0.08 22.37
CA THR A 526 -4.57 -0.02 23.75
C THR A 526 -5.58 0.51 24.77
N PHE A 527 -6.57 1.28 24.34
CA PHE A 527 -7.63 1.82 25.20
C PHE A 527 -8.87 0.92 25.27
N TYR A 528 -8.94 -0.16 24.47
CA TYR A 528 -10.03 -1.14 24.50
C TYR A 528 -9.83 -2.21 25.57
N THR A 529 -9.72 -1.77 26.83
CA THR A 529 -9.52 -2.63 27.99
C THR A 529 -10.45 -2.23 29.11
N VAL A 530 -10.61 -3.07 30.13
CA VAL A 530 -11.40 -2.76 31.34
C VAL A 530 -10.76 -1.67 32.21
N ASN A 531 -9.51 -1.29 31.94
CA ASN A 531 -8.83 -0.19 32.60
C ASN A 531 -8.09 0.69 31.58
N PRO A 532 -8.82 1.41 30.70
CA PRO A 532 -8.24 2.16 29.58
C PRO A 532 -7.21 3.22 30.03
N LEU A 533 -7.39 3.83 31.21
CA LEU A 533 -6.48 4.85 31.72
C LEU A 533 -5.11 4.29 32.13
N SER A 534 -4.99 2.98 32.35
CA SER A 534 -3.65 2.37 32.56
C SER A 534 -2.76 2.49 31.33
N SER A 535 -3.35 2.60 30.15
CA SER A 535 -2.62 2.82 28.89
C SER A 535 -2.05 4.23 28.76
N SER A 536 -2.46 5.16 29.62
CA SER A 536 -1.91 6.52 29.67
C SER A 536 -0.41 6.57 29.98
N ASP A 537 0.13 5.54 30.64
CA ASP A 537 1.56 5.44 31.00
C ASP A 537 2.41 4.81 29.89
N LEU A 538 1.81 4.33 28.82
CA LEU A 538 2.52 3.77 27.67
C LEU A 538 3.44 4.81 27.03
N LYS A 539 4.69 4.40 26.84
CA LYS A 539 5.69 5.19 26.12
C LYS A 539 5.64 4.84 24.65
N PRO A 540 5.86 5.81 23.78
CA PRO A 540 5.99 5.55 22.35
C PRO A 540 7.07 4.52 22.04
N GLU A 541 6.82 3.71 21.03
CA GLU A 541 7.80 2.81 20.45
C GLU A 541 8.90 3.62 19.76
N GLN A 542 10.13 3.12 19.81
CA GLN A 542 11.29 3.82 19.26
C GLN A 542 12.26 2.84 18.60
N THR A 543 12.82 3.26 17.47
CA THR A 543 13.88 2.51 16.81
C THR A 543 15.16 3.32 16.65
N VAL A 544 16.29 2.60 16.59
CA VAL A 544 17.57 3.12 16.12
C VAL A 544 18.04 2.21 14.99
N ASN A 545 18.00 2.74 13.78
CA ASN A 545 18.41 2.05 12.57
C ASN A 545 19.87 2.36 12.22
N ARG A 546 20.62 1.35 11.81
CA ARG A 546 21.98 1.44 11.27
C ARG A 546 22.06 0.52 10.07
N GLN A 547 22.45 1.04 8.93
CA GLN A 547 22.55 0.27 7.68
C GLN A 547 23.62 0.80 6.76
N ILE A 548 24.19 -0.12 6.01
CA ILE A 548 25.22 0.15 5.00
C ILE A 548 24.87 -0.69 3.77
N GLY A 549 24.93 -0.09 2.61
CA GLY A 549 24.65 -0.78 1.36
C GLY A 549 25.43 -0.23 0.18
N THR A 550 25.30 -0.92 -0.93
CA THR A 550 25.93 -0.59 -2.20
C THR A 550 25.00 -0.92 -3.35
N THR A 551 25.09 -0.14 -4.43
CA THR A 551 24.33 -0.34 -5.66
C THR A 551 25.23 -0.20 -6.87
N TRP A 552 25.13 -1.18 -7.77
CA TRP A 552 25.69 -1.16 -9.12
C TRP A 552 24.54 -1.13 -10.13
N ASN A 553 24.62 -0.25 -11.11
CA ASN A 553 23.62 -0.16 -12.18
C ASN A 553 24.26 0.27 -13.50
N ASP A 554 24.36 -0.66 -14.45
CA ASP A 554 24.75 -0.40 -15.83
C ASP A 554 23.74 -1.02 -16.82
N ASP A 555 23.98 -0.92 -18.13
CA ASP A 555 23.05 -1.43 -19.16
C ASP A 555 22.77 -2.94 -19.03
N ARG A 556 23.69 -3.73 -18.45
CA ARG A 556 23.60 -5.20 -18.38
C ARG A 556 23.31 -5.75 -17.00
N LEU A 557 23.67 -5.01 -15.95
CA LEU A 557 23.58 -5.48 -14.57
C LEU A 557 23.01 -4.39 -13.65
N THR A 558 21.95 -4.70 -12.95
CA THR A 558 21.60 -4.02 -11.70
C THR A 558 21.92 -4.94 -10.53
N LEU A 559 22.58 -4.45 -9.50
CA LEU A 559 22.88 -5.23 -8.30
C LEU A 559 22.86 -4.30 -7.09
N SER A 560 22.11 -4.64 -6.07
CA SER A 560 22.20 -3.97 -4.76
C SER A 560 22.37 -4.98 -3.64
N ALA A 561 23.06 -4.56 -2.58
CA ALA A 561 23.24 -5.35 -1.38
C ALA A 561 23.36 -4.43 -0.15
N ASP A 562 22.81 -4.88 0.96
CA ASP A 562 22.88 -4.14 2.22
C ASP A 562 22.94 -5.05 3.45
N VAL A 563 23.41 -4.48 4.55
CA VAL A 563 23.34 -5.04 5.90
C VAL A 563 22.69 -4.02 6.82
N TYR A 564 21.84 -4.51 7.71
CA TYR A 564 21.12 -3.65 8.65
C TYR A 564 21.13 -4.19 10.08
N SER A 565 21.00 -3.27 11.02
CA SER A 565 20.74 -3.56 12.44
C SER A 565 19.79 -2.51 13.00
N ILE A 566 18.63 -2.96 13.48
CA ILE A 566 17.59 -2.12 14.05
C ILE A 566 17.40 -2.52 15.50
N ASP A 567 17.52 -1.54 16.38
CA ASP A 567 17.30 -1.66 17.81
C ASP A 567 15.94 -1.07 18.14
N PHE A 568 14.95 -1.92 18.42
CA PHE A 568 13.58 -1.55 18.73
C PHE A 568 13.36 -1.57 20.24
N ASN A 569 12.86 -0.48 20.80
CA ASN A 569 12.67 -0.28 22.24
C ASN A 569 11.24 0.16 22.54
N ASN A 570 10.81 -0.11 23.78
CA ASN A 570 9.47 0.20 24.29
C ASN A 570 8.36 -0.49 23.45
N LEU A 571 8.60 -1.69 22.97
CA LEU A 571 7.57 -2.47 22.28
C LEU A 571 6.31 -2.54 23.15
N ILE A 572 5.17 -2.17 22.58
CA ILE A 572 3.89 -2.25 23.25
C ILE A 572 3.35 -3.66 23.07
N SER A 573 3.26 -4.38 24.17
CA SER A 573 2.73 -5.76 24.25
C SER A 573 1.49 -5.80 25.12
N SER A 574 0.70 -6.86 24.98
CA SER A 574 -0.43 -7.14 25.83
C SER A 574 -0.30 -8.48 26.55
N ARG A 575 -0.85 -8.56 27.74
CA ARG A 575 -1.00 -9.83 28.50
C ARG A 575 -2.40 -9.92 29.07
N ASN A 576 -2.96 -11.13 29.02
CA ASN A 576 -4.19 -11.41 29.74
C ASN A 576 -3.84 -11.77 31.19
N ILE A 577 -4.29 -10.97 32.16
CA ILE A 577 -4.09 -11.18 33.58
C ILE A 577 -5.46 -11.30 34.24
N GLY A 578 -5.83 -12.51 34.62
CA GLY A 578 -7.12 -12.76 35.26
C GLY A 578 -8.34 -12.51 34.37
N GLY A 579 -8.22 -12.79 33.06
CA GLY A 579 -9.28 -12.53 32.06
C GLY A 579 -9.29 -11.11 31.50
N VAL A 580 -8.33 -10.24 31.91
CA VAL A 580 -8.24 -8.85 31.50
C VAL A 580 -7.00 -8.64 30.64
N THR A 581 -7.15 -8.10 29.45
CA THR A 581 -6.04 -7.64 28.62
C THR A 581 -5.43 -6.37 29.18
N ASN A 582 -4.14 -6.40 29.47
CA ASN A 582 -3.37 -5.25 29.94
C ASN A 582 -2.25 -4.95 28.97
N PHE A 583 -2.10 -3.68 28.60
CA PHE A 583 -1.00 -3.21 27.73
C PHE A 583 0.14 -2.63 28.57
N PHE A 584 1.37 -2.87 28.14
CA PHE A 584 2.59 -2.38 28.80
C PHE A 584 3.74 -2.29 27.79
N ASN A 585 4.75 -1.45 28.09
CA ASN A 585 5.98 -1.46 27.31
C ASN A 585 6.87 -2.61 27.75
N GLU A 586 7.20 -3.50 26.84
CA GLU A 586 8.21 -4.55 27.00
C GLU A 586 9.58 -4.11 26.46
N GLY A 587 10.64 -4.87 26.80
CA GLY A 587 12.03 -4.55 26.46
C GLY A 587 12.23 -4.11 25.01
N GLY A 588 11.70 -4.86 24.04
CA GLY A 588 11.78 -4.60 22.62
C GLY A 588 12.44 -5.73 21.84
N ALA A 589 12.74 -5.49 20.57
CA ALA A 589 13.30 -6.48 19.65
C ALA A 589 14.59 -5.99 18.97
N ILE A 590 15.38 -6.93 18.45
CA ILE A 590 16.52 -6.65 17.60
C ILE A 590 16.30 -7.30 16.24
N TYR A 591 16.38 -6.48 15.19
CA TYR A 591 16.32 -6.94 13.80
C TYR A 591 17.69 -6.76 13.16
N ARG A 592 18.19 -7.80 12.52
CA ARG A 592 19.46 -7.79 11.78
C ARG A 592 19.35 -8.63 10.54
N GLY A 593 20.01 -8.20 9.47
CA GLY A 593 19.96 -8.98 8.26
C GLY A 593 20.93 -8.53 7.19
N PHE A 594 20.91 -9.31 6.13
CA PHE A 594 21.56 -9.07 4.86
C PHE A 594 20.51 -9.20 3.76
N GLU A 595 20.52 -8.29 2.81
CA GLU A 595 19.63 -8.27 1.66
C GLU A 595 20.43 -8.05 0.38
N THR A 596 19.97 -8.63 -0.72
CA THR A 596 20.53 -8.41 -2.05
C THR A 596 19.45 -8.61 -3.11
N GLU A 597 19.56 -7.87 -4.22
CA GLU A 597 18.70 -8.02 -5.40
C GLU A 597 19.49 -7.62 -6.65
N GLY A 598 19.16 -8.20 -7.80
CA GLY A 598 19.79 -7.82 -9.05
C GLY A 598 19.17 -8.50 -10.26
N THR A 599 19.43 -7.91 -11.43
CA THR A 599 19.02 -8.41 -12.75
C THR A 599 20.22 -8.36 -13.67
N TYR A 600 20.45 -9.46 -14.40
CA TYR A 600 21.50 -9.55 -15.41
C TYR A 600 20.91 -9.85 -16.78
N VAL A 601 21.23 -9.02 -17.78
CA VAL A 601 20.83 -9.19 -19.18
C VAL A 601 21.79 -10.18 -19.86
N LEU A 602 21.26 -11.37 -20.19
CA LEU A 602 22.03 -12.42 -20.89
C LEU A 602 22.23 -12.11 -22.38
N GLY A 603 21.29 -11.36 -22.98
CA GLY A 603 21.23 -11.07 -24.41
C GLY A 603 20.13 -11.89 -25.12
N SER A 604 19.87 -11.58 -26.40
CA SER A 604 18.82 -12.22 -27.20
C SER A 604 17.46 -12.21 -26.49
N GLY A 605 17.13 -11.10 -25.82
CA GLY A 605 15.87 -10.91 -25.09
C GLY A 605 15.82 -11.53 -23.68
N PHE A 606 16.78 -12.37 -23.29
CA PHE A 606 16.78 -13.05 -22.00
C PHE A 606 17.47 -12.24 -20.90
N SER A 607 16.88 -12.28 -19.71
CA SER A 607 17.44 -11.75 -18.45
C SER A 607 17.15 -12.68 -17.29
N VAL A 608 18.02 -12.68 -16.29
CA VAL A 608 17.85 -13.39 -15.03
C VAL A 608 17.74 -12.38 -13.91
N TYR A 609 16.70 -12.51 -13.09
CA TYR A 609 16.48 -11.77 -11.87
C TYR A 609 16.75 -12.66 -10.67
N GLY A 610 17.27 -12.09 -9.59
CA GLY A 610 17.37 -12.76 -8.32
C GLY A 610 17.40 -11.79 -7.16
N ASN A 611 16.77 -12.18 -6.05
CA ASN A 611 16.94 -11.50 -4.78
C ASN A 611 17.04 -12.51 -3.62
N GLY A 612 17.49 -12.03 -2.48
CA GLY A 612 17.51 -12.83 -1.26
C GLY A 612 17.71 -12.00 -0.02
N SER A 613 17.17 -12.51 1.08
CA SER A 613 17.38 -11.96 2.41
C SER A 613 17.67 -13.04 3.43
N LEU A 614 18.47 -12.69 4.43
CA LEU A 614 18.70 -13.46 5.64
C LEU A 614 18.39 -12.54 6.82
N ASN A 615 17.36 -12.88 7.60
CA ASN A 615 16.85 -12.04 8.66
C ASN A 615 16.97 -12.75 10.01
N ARG A 616 17.28 -11.98 11.04
CA ARG A 616 17.16 -12.40 12.44
C ARG A 616 16.42 -11.33 13.20
N SER A 617 15.21 -11.63 13.65
CA SER A 617 14.32 -10.74 14.38
C SER A 617 13.94 -11.42 15.69
N THR A 618 14.47 -10.95 16.81
CA THR A 618 14.29 -11.62 18.11
C THR A 618 13.96 -10.64 19.22
N ASP A 619 13.05 -11.04 20.09
CA ASP A 619 12.77 -10.34 21.35
C ASP A 619 14.03 -10.28 22.22
N LYS A 620 14.26 -9.16 22.88
CA LYS A 620 15.46 -8.92 23.72
C LYS A 620 15.43 -9.64 25.05
N THR A 621 14.24 -9.98 25.53
CA THR A 621 14.03 -10.56 26.87
C THR A 621 13.97 -12.07 26.81
N THR A 622 13.12 -12.61 25.90
CA THR A 622 12.88 -14.04 25.76
C THR A 622 13.81 -14.70 24.74
N ASN A 623 14.36 -13.92 23.81
CA ASN A 623 15.08 -14.35 22.62
C ASN A 623 14.21 -15.19 21.66
N ASP A 624 12.90 -15.15 21.81
CA ASP A 624 11.95 -15.73 20.87
C ASP A 624 11.96 -14.95 19.56
N TRP A 625 11.56 -15.60 18.50
CA TRP A 625 11.46 -14.98 17.19
C TRP A 625 10.24 -14.06 17.14
N VAL A 626 10.40 -12.88 16.52
CA VAL A 626 9.27 -11.96 16.29
C VAL A 626 8.28 -12.63 15.34
N PRO A 627 6.96 -12.58 15.62
CA PRO A 627 5.93 -13.12 14.73
C PRO A 627 6.01 -12.51 13.32
N ASP A 628 5.58 -13.27 12.32
CA ASP A 628 5.46 -12.88 10.91
C ASP A 628 6.74 -12.26 10.30
N ALA A 629 7.89 -12.68 10.86
CA ALA A 629 9.23 -12.27 10.42
C ALA A 629 9.98 -13.48 9.82
N PRO A 630 9.85 -13.76 8.50
CA PRO A 630 10.52 -14.89 7.87
C PRO A 630 12.04 -14.84 8.05
N HIS A 631 12.65 -15.97 8.42
CA HIS A 631 14.11 -16.08 8.59
C HIS A 631 14.89 -15.77 7.32
N LYS A 632 14.26 -16.00 6.17
CA LYS A 632 14.83 -15.73 4.86
C LYS A 632 13.71 -15.59 3.83
N THR A 633 13.96 -14.77 2.83
CA THR A 633 13.17 -14.76 1.59
C THR A 633 14.11 -14.85 0.41
N ALA A 634 13.62 -15.33 -0.73
CA ALA A 634 14.36 -15.32 -1.97
C ALA A 634 13.40 -15.24 -3.15
N ALA A 635 13.85 -14.68 -4.27
CA ALA A 635 13.17 -14.83 -5.54
C ALA A 635 14.17 -15.12 -6.65
N LEU A 636 13.74 -15.92 -7.64
CA LEU A 636 14.50 -16.20 -8.84
C LEU A 636 13.58 -16.07 -10.05
N GLY A 637 14.00 -15.30 -11.06
CA GLY A 637 13.20 -15.03 -12.24
C GLY A 637 13.99 -15.23 -13.53
N LEU A 638 13.36 -15.86 -14.52
CA LEU A 638 13.77 -15.84 -15.91
C LEU A 638 12.80 -14.96 -16.69
N ILE A 639 13.31 -13.94 -17.35
CA ILE A 639 12.52 -12.96 -18.09
C ILE A 639 12.97 -12.95 -19.53
N TYR A 640 12.01 -12.95 -20.44
CA TYR A 640 12.26 -12.79 -21.86
C TYR A 640 11.46 -11.59 -22.39
N ARG A 641 12.14 -10.66 -23.03
CA ARG A 641 11.53 -9.51 -23.70
C ARG A 641 12.24 -9.22 -25.01
N GLU A 642 11.54 -9.39 -26.11
CA GLU A 642 12.05 -9.05 -27.45
C GLU A 642 10.91 -8.55 -28.33
N GLY A 643 11.06 -7.31 -28.81
CA GLY A 643 10.04 -6.66 -29.61
C GLY A 643 8.67 -6.63 -28.90
N PRO A 644 7.60 -7.18 -29.53
CA PRO A 644 6.25 -7.16 -28.99
C PRO A 644 5.98 -8.26 -27.95
N PHE A 645 6.90 -9.16 -27.66
CA PHE A 645 6.70 -10.33 -26.82
C PHE A 645 7.39 -10.16 -25.46
N TYR A 646 6.64 -10.47 -24.39
CA TYR A 646 7.13 -10.58 -23.04
C TYR A 646 6.78 -11.94 -22.45
N ALA A 647 7.68 -12.52 -21.67
CA ALA A 647 7.39 -13.66 -20.80
C ALA A 647 8.28 -13.62 -19.54
N SER A 648 7.74 -14.04 -18.42
CA SER A 648 8.48 -14.20 -17.16
C SER A 648 8.06 -15.48 -16.44
N LEU A 649 9.01 -16.11 -15.78
CA LEU A 649 8.80 -17.18 -14.82
C LEU A 649 9.53 -16.79 -13.55
N ILE A 650 8.80 -16.53 -12.47
CA ILE A 650 9.34 -16.03 -11.21
C ILE A 650 8.92 -16.95 -10.09
N ASP A 651 9.87 -17.44 -9.32
CA ASP A 651 9.66 -18.21 -8.10
C ASP A 651 10.00 -17.35 -6.89
N LYS A 652 9.05 -17.21 -5.96
CA LYS A 652 9.25 -16.52 -4.67
C LYS A 652 9.21 -17.55 -3.56
N PHE A 653 10.28 -17.61 -2.78
CA PHE A 653 10.40 -18.41 -1.58
C PHE A 653 10.27 -17.55 -0.34
N VAL A 654 9.43 -17.99 0.61
CA VAL A 654 9.29 -17.45 1.96
C VAL A 654 9.70 -18.54 2.93
N GLY A 655 10.66 -18.24 3.80
CA GLY A 655 11.15 -19.18 4.80
C GLY A 655 10.20 -19.35 5.97
N HIS A 656 10.53 -20.28 6.84
CA HIS A 656 9.81 -20.49 8.09
C HIS A 656 9.68 -19.21 8.94
N THR A 657 8.51 -19.05 9.58
CA THR A 657 8.22 -17.99 10.56
C THR A 657 7.40 -18.58 11.72
N PHE A 658 7.02 -17.74 12.68
CA PHE A 658 6.06 -18.06 13.75
C PHE A 658 4.91 -17.07 13.68
N GLY A 659 3.69 -17.53 13.96
CA GLY A 659 2.51 -16.68 13.96
C GLY A 659 2.22 -16.04 15.32
N ASP A 660 2.94 -16.41 16.39
CA ASP A 660 2.68 -15.95 17.76
C ASP A 660 3.96 -15.58 18.52
N THR A 661 3.83 -14.71 19.52
CA THR A 661 4.95 -14.20 20.34
C THR A 661 5.65 -15.25 21.20
N GLY A 662 4.99 -16.38 21.50
CA GLY A 662 5.56 -17.49 22.25
C GLY A 662 6.24 -18.55 21.41
N ASN A 663 6.30 -18.36 20.07
CA ASN A 663 6.81 -19.29 19.09
C ASN A 663 6.15 -20.70 19.15
N SER A 664 4.88 -20.74 19.61
CA SER A 664 4.12 -21.99 19.73
C SER A 664 3.45 -22.40 18.43
N GLN A 665 3.27 -21.45 17.48
CA GLN A 665 2.60 -21.65 16.20
C GLN A 665 3.59 -21.50 15.03
N PRO A 666 4.38 -22.55 14.71
CA PRO A 666 5.32 -22.50 13.60
C PRO A 666 4.56 -22.57 12.26
N ILE A 667 4.90 -21.65 11.36
CA ILE A 667 4.46 -21.62 9.96
C ILE A 667 5.60 -22.11 9.08
N GLY A 668 5.36 -23.13 8.28
CA GLY A 668 6.37 -23.71 7.39
C GLY A 668 6.76 -22.77 6.26
N GLY A 669 7.99 -22.92 5.76
CA GLY A 669 8.39 -22.19 4.56
C GLY A 669 7.72 -22.75 3.29
N TYR A 670 7.52 -21.90 2.28
CA TYR A 670 6.88 -22.26 1.01
C TYR A 670 7.51 -21.54 -0.18
N ALA A 671 7.18 -22.00 -1.37
CA ALA A 671 7.53 -21.33 -2.62
C ALA A 671 6.30 -21.19 -3.51
N ILE A 672 6.19 -20.07 -4.21
CA ILE A 672 5.13 -19.77 -5.18
C ILE A 672 5.80 -19.40 -6.50
N THR A 673 5.53 -20.17 -7.55
CA THR A 673 6.03 -19.90 -8.89
C THR A 673 4.91 -19.30 -9.73
N ASN A 674 5.16 -18.12 -10.29
CA ASN A 674 4.23 -17.39 -11.17
C ASN A 674 4.80 -17.31 -12.58
N PHE A 675 3.90 -17.36 -13.57
CA PHE A 675 4.22 -17.18 -14.97
C PHE A 675 3.36 -16.05 -15.53
N ALA A 676 3.99 -15.15 -16.28
CA ALA A 676 3.30 -14.13 -17.04
C ALA A 676 3.81 -14.11 -18.49
N THR A 677 2.94 -13.83 -19.44
CA THR A 677 3.30 -13.64 -20.85
C THR A 677 2.36 -12.66 -21.52
N SER A 678 2.87 -11.88 -22.45
CA SER A 678 2.05 -11.01 -23.27
C SER A 678 2.60 -10.86 -24.69
N TYR A 679 1.72 -10.52 -25.60
CA TYR A 679 2.05 -10.16 -26.97
C TYR A 679 1.30 -8.89 -27.37
N THR A 680 2.04 -7.89 -27.86
CA THR A 680 1.50 -6.64 -28.36
C THR A 680 1.52 -6.64 -29.89
N PHE A 681 0.35 -6.70 -30.49
CA PHE A 681 0.19 -6.58 -31.94
C PHE A 681 0.40 -5.11 -32.34
N VAL A 682 1.58 -4.82 -32.90
CA VAL A 682 1.91 -3.50 -33.42
C VAL A 682 1.38 -3.43 -34.86
N HIS A 683 0.16 -2.92 -35.01
CA HIS A 683 -0.45 -2.70 -36.32
C HIS A 683 -1.15 -1.36 -36.31
N ASP A 684 -0.80 -0.53 -37.28
CA ASP A 684 -1.53 0.71 -37.56
C ASP A 684 -2.79 0.37 -38.38
N MET A 685 -3.89 0.09 -37.69
CA MET A 685 -5.22 -0.11 -38.30
C MET A 685 -6.04 1.18 -38.19
N GLY A 686 -5.49 2.28 -38.68
CA GLY A 686 -6.10 3.60 -38.53
C GLY A 686 -5.99 4.16 -37.11
N GLU A 687 -7.12 4.30 -36.42
CA GLU A 687 -7.13 4.86 -35.04
C GLU A 687 -6.64 3.86 -33.97
N MET A 688 -6.66 2.56 -34.25
CA MET A 688 -6.16 1.52 -33.35
C MET A 688 -4.65 1.33 -33.58
N LYS A 689 -3.86 1.59 -32.56
CA LYS A 689 -2.39 1.52 -32.61
C LYS A 689 -1.83 0.19 -32.12
N ASN A 690 -2.31 -0.31 -30.99
CA ASN A 690 -1.83 -1.53 -30.38
C ASN A 690 -2.98 -2.36 -29.80
N ILE A 691 -2.88 -3.67 -29.93
CA ILE A 691 -3.70 -4.64 -29.19
C ILE A 691 -2.73 -5.50 -28.37
N LYS A 692 -2.90 -5.57 -27.06
CA LYS A 692 -2.12 -6.43 -26.18
C LYS A 692 -3.00 -7.56 -25.64
N ILE A 693 -2.49 -8.78 -25.73
CA ILE A 693 -3.05 -9.95 -25.06
C ILE A 693 -2.03 -10.40 -24.02
N GLY A 694 -2.44 -10.48 -22.78
CA GLY A 694 -1.63 -10.94 -21.65
C GLY A 694 -2.28 -12.14 -20.98
N MET A 695 -1.46 -13.04 -20.44
CA MET A 695 -1.88 -14.18 -19.62
C MET A 695 -0.98 -14.29 -18.42
N GLN A 696 -1.57 -14.49 -17.25
CA GLN A 696 -0.87 -14.78 -16.00
C GLN A 696 -1.35 -16.11 -15.44
N VAL A 697 -0.42 -16.86 -14.83
CA VAL A 697 -0.68 -18.08 -14.07
C VAL A 697 0.01 -17.93 -12.72
N ASN A 698 -0.77 -17.74 -11.68
CA ASN A 698 -0.24 -17.67 -10.33
C ASN A 698 -0.22 -19.05 -9.69
N ASN A 699 0.81 -19.32 -8.87
CA ASN A 699 0.98 -20.58 -8.15
C ASN A 699 0.92 -21.81 -9.08
N ILE A 700 1.78 -21.87 -10.09
CA ILE A 700 1.78 -22.93 -11.11
C ILE A 700 1.75 -24.34 -10.52
N PHE A 701 2.47 -24.55 -9.39
CA PHE A 701 2.58 -25.86 -8.75
C PHE A 701 1.46 -26.18 -7.77
N ASP A 702 0.44 -25.28 -7.66
CA ASP A 702 -0.76 -25.49 -6.83
C ASP A 702 -0.43 -25.75 -5.35
N ASN A 703 0.51 -24.99 -4.80
CA ASN A 703 0.87 -25.08 -3.39
C ASN A 703 -0.26 -24.49 -2.53
N LYS A 704 -0.78 -25.28 -1.59
CA LYS A 704 -1.89 -24.95 -0.68
C LYS A 704 -1.46 -25.04 0.78
N SER A 705 -0.19 -24.79 1.06
CA SER A 705 0.32 -24.79 2.43
C SER A 705 -0.33 -23.69 3.26
N ILE A 706 -0.42 -23.93 4.57
CA ILE A 706 -0.72 -22.85 5.52
C ILE A 706 0.43 -21.86 5.47
N ASP A 707 0.10 -20.59 5.30
CA ASP A 707 1.05 -19.49 5.20
C ASP A 707 0.89 -18.42 6.29
N PHE A 708 -0.23 -18.41 7.03
CA PHE A 708 -0.51 -17.40 8.04
C PHE A 708 -1.35 -17.93 9.21
N LEU A 709 -1.07 -17.42 10.43
CA LEU A 709 -1.91 -17.56 11.61
C LEU A 709 -2.86 -16.38 11.70
N ALA A 710 -4.12 -16.58 11.32
CA ALA A 710 -5.12 -15.52 11.25
C ALA A 710 -5.69 -15.10 12.62
N GLY A 711 -5.51 -15.90 13.65
CA GLY A 711 -6.04 -15.64 14.98
C GLY A 711 -6.32 -16.92 15.77
N TYR A 712 -7.28 -16.83 16.67
CA TYR A 712 -7.71 -17.92 17.53
C TYR A 712 -9.23 -17.88 17.71
N THR A 713 -9.85 -19.06 17.87
CA THR A 713 -11.26 -19.15 18.21
C THR A 713 -11.58 -18.50 19.55
N ALA A 714 -12.78 -17.94 19.67
CA ALA A 714 -13.22 -17.25 20.89
C ALA A 714 -13.46 -18.20 22.06
N GLU A 715 -13.97 -19.44 21.78
CA GLU A 715 -14.40 -20.37 22.81
C GLU A 715 -13.23 -21.08 23.50
N ASP A 716 -12.33 -21.69 22.74
CA ASP A 716 -11.29 -22.59 23.27
C ASP A 716 -9.86 -22.17 22.90
N ASN A 717 -9.71 -21.04 22.22
CA ASN A 717 -8.42 -20.50 21.80
C ASN A 717 -7.68 -21.44 20.80
N THR A 718 -8.43 -22.14 19.94
CA THR A 718 -7.87 -22.97 18.87
C THR A 718 -7.31 -22.07 17.75
N PRO A 719 -6.10 -22.35 17.23
CA PRO A 719 -5.50 -21.51 16.19
C PRO A 719 -6.27 -21.55 14.86
N LEU A 720 -6.43 -20.41 14.23
CA LEU A 720 -7.03 -20.18 12.93
C LEU A 720 -5.95 -19.86 11.89
N TYR A 721 -6.09 -20.39 10.69
CA TYR A 721 -5.08 -20.24 9.64
C TYR A 721 -5.70 -19.85 8.32
N PHE A 722 -4.91 -19.21 7.47
CA PHE A 722 -5.13 -19.14 6.05
C PHE A 722 -4.16 -20.05 5.30
N THR A 723 -4.52 -20.38 4.07
CA THR A 723 -3.71 -21.16 3.14
C THR A 723 -3.42 -20.35 1.89
N ILE A 724 -2.33 -20.65 1.21
CA ILE A 724 -2.00 -20.08 -0.09
C ILE A 724 -3.13 -20.41 -1.09
N PRO A 725 -3.64 -19.39 -1.83
CA PRO A 725 -4.63 -19.63 -2.88
C PRO A 725 -4.14 -20.64 -3.92
N GLU A 726 -5.05 -21.48 -4.40
CA GLU A 726 -4.74 -22.46 -5.43
C GLU A 726 -4.27 -21.78 -6.73
N ARG A 727 -3.73 -22.59 -7.64
CA ARG A 727 -3.32 -22.10 -8.98
C ARG A 727 -4.46 -21.36 -9.66
N SER A 728 -4.19 -20.14 -10.06
CA SER A 728 -5.15 -19.28 -10.75
C SER A 728 -4.63 -18.80 -12.10
N TYR A 729 -5.57 -18.43 -12.96
CA TYR A 729 -5.32 -17.97 -14.32
C TYR A 729 -6.00 -16.63 -14.53
N GLU A 730 -5.34 -15.73 -15.27
CA GLU A 730 -5.92 -14.48 -15.72
C GLU A 730 -5.54 -14.22 -17.19
N LEU A 731 -6.51 -13.86 -18.01
CA LEU A 731 -6.34 -13.44 -19.41
C LEU A 731 -6.77 -11.98 -19.53
N THR A 732 -5.85 -11.12 -19.96
CA THR A 732 -6.11 -9.68 -20.16
C THR A 732 -6.02 -9.32 -21.63
N LEU A 733 -7.00 -8.57 -22.09
CA LEU A 733 -7.03 -7.94 -23.41
C LEU A 733 -7.07 -6.42 -23.23
N SER A 734 -6.16 -5.71 -23.85
CA SER A 734 -6.21 -4.24 -23.93
C SER A 734 -5.94 -3.75 -25.35
N ALA A 735 -6.48 -2.59 -25.67
CA ALA A 735 -6.25 -1.94 -26.95
C ALA A 735 -5.93 -0.46 -26.72
N LYS A 736 -5.00 0.10 -27.47
CA LYS A 736 -4.70 1.53 -27.46
C LYS A 736 -5.15 2.15 -28.77
N PHE A 737 -5.98 3.18 -28.65
CA PHE A 737 -6.45 4.00 -29.77
C PHE A 737 -5.77 5.37 -29.72
N PHE A 738 -5.46 5.92 -30.92
CA PHE A 738 -4.85 7.25 -31.18
C PHE A 738 -3.38 7.41 -30.78
#